data_97102ee61edc9fda57e65adde3593959
#
_entry.id   97102ee61edc9fda57e65adde3593959
#
_cell.length_a   1.000
_cell.length_b   1.000
_cell.length_c   1.000
_cell.angle_alpha   90.00
_cell.angle_beta   90.00
_cell.angle_gamma   90.00
#
_symmetry.space_group_name_H-M   'P 1'
#
loop_
_entity.id
_entity.type
_entity.pdbx_description
1 polymer ?
#
loop_
_entity_poly.entity_id
_entity_poly.type
_entity_poly.pdbx_seq_one_letter_code
_entity_poly.pdbx_strand_id
1 'polypeptide(L)'
;MREKELRIALVCFGGVSLAVYMHGITKEILKLARASGAVHGITDRAKRRVATFFAVRDHNDPEYDTEDIYFDLLRDLGATVELRVIVDIMAGASAGGINSVMLGRALCHDLPMGRLRDLWLEQADVTELLAPDAKARGWSKWFLRPFFWAAGKAGRRDISDPEVRSKLSLLMRSRWFKPPFDGLKMAALMYDGVVAMGEPREPAASLLPSGQRLDLFVTVTDFHGCQQLMQIHDPPVVHEREHRHVLHFKYRRRASGAVESDFDLGNAPALAFAARATSSIPGAFPPARIVEMDALLRERGAAWPRRDEFLARDFEPYGPMNVDVAAVPFIDGGVLNSRPFREAIAAIRGRPAYREVDRRLVYIDPNPKPAGTAVHHTMPGFFATLKGALSDIPLAEPVTDELGWIAYLNDRARRLRAIIDSARPHISRLVADVTVLDSTEAITEDHVRAWREKANTKAARDAGFAYEAYVRLKLASVRGFISKVVMDVRGVQPGSPFARAIAEIIDAWAIEAGVTFAPGDGHSLQADVANGAAATSGWVSFLLALDVDYRRRRLHFLVEGQNRLYQMLGADGFADLDPAGVDRLKRKFYDCIEALDRREAAAAADPAIAEIVRDVFRAAPSGAEVREIAAYARSFAARHKPSLDRLIARISAVIDLDASTRDIDVLLAQTSGWPRRGLHEVLVNYLGFPFWDVLTFPVMPWREAGEFNEIRVDRISAQDASEIARLGPFRLKGAAFNQFAAFLSRAYRENDYLLGRLHAVDRLIDIVCDAAGAQSADAIAMAKRRAVLRILEVEEPHLPTCAKMIAQMRAALLAG
;
A
#
# COMPACT_ATOMS: atom_id res chain seq x y z
N MET A 1 -10.30 -2.30 28.09
CA MET A 1 -9.68 -3.36 27.27
C MET A 1 -9.02 -2.68 26.10
N ARG A 2 -7.79 -3.05 25.75
CA ARG A 2 -7.01 -2.45 24.66
C ARG A 2 -7.51 -2.97 23.32
N GLU A 3 -7.77 -2.08 22.38
CA GLU A 3 -8.15 -2.43 21.02
C GLU A 3 -7.00 -2.08 20.08
N LYS A 4 -6.65 -3.01 19.19
CA LYS A 4 -5.50 -2.85 18.28
C LYS A 4 -5.83 -3.33 16.86
N GLU A 5 -5.31 -2.65 15.86
CA GLU A 5 -5.37 -3.07 14.46
C GLU A 5 -4.00 -3.58 14.02
N LEU A 6 -3.93 -4.86 13.65
CA LEU A 6 -2.80 -5.41 12.90
C LEU A 6 -3.01 -5.07 11.43
N ARG A 7 -2.23 -4.13 10.93
CA ARG A 7 -2.31 -3.67 9.55
C ARG A 7 -1.18 -4.22 8.72
N ILE A 8 -1.53 -4.97 7.70
CA ILE A 8 -0.60 -5.70 6.84
C ILE A 8 -0.49 -4.98 5.50
N ALA A 9 0.74 -4.55 5.19
CA ALA A 9 1.17 -4.25 3.83
C ALA A 9 1.85 -5.52 3.27
N LEU A 10 1.20 -6.17 2.32
CA LEU A 10 1.64 -7.45 1.77
C LEU A 10 2.46 -7.23 0.50
N VAL A 11 3.68 -7.77 0.46
CA VAL A 11 4.55 -7.75 -0.73
C VAL A 11 4.78 -9.18 -1.22
N CYS A 12 4.32 -9.48 -2.43
CA CYS A 12 4.45 -10.80 -3.04
C CYS A 12 5.54 -10.80 -4.12
N PHE A 13 6.62 -11.52 -3.88
CA PHE A 13 7.75 -11.58 -4.83
C PHE A 13 7.40 -12.39 -6.08
N GLY A 14 8.15 -12.15 -7.16
CA GLY A 14 8.13 -13.00 -8.33
C GLY A 14 8.62 -14.42 -8.03
N GLY A 15 8.10 -15.42 -8.73
CA GLY A 15 8.45 -16.82 -8.42
C GLY A 15 7.97 -17.86 -9.43
N VAL A 16 7.75 -17.49 -10.66
CA VAL A 16 7.37 -18.35 -11.78
C VAL A 16 6.33 -19.43 -11.41
N SER A 17 6.70 -20.72 -11.38
CA SER A 17 5.75 -21.80 -11.03
C SER A 17 5.45 -21.91 -9.53
N LEU A 18 6.19 -21.21 -8.67
CA LEU A 18 5.87 -21.09 -7.25
C LEU A 18 4.63 -20.21 -6.98
N ALA A 19 3.94 -19.73 -8.03
CA ALA A 19 2.60 -19.14 -7.92
C ALA A 19 1.64 -20.04 -7.13
N VAL A 20 1.74 -21.36 -7.30
CA VAL A 20 0.90 -22.35 -6.61
C VAL A 20 1.19 -22.38 -5.11
N TYR A 21 2.46 -22.28 -4.70
CA TYR A 21 2.88 -22.13 -3.31
C TYR A 21 2.32 -20.84 -2.71
N MET A 22 2.47 -19.70 -3.42
CA MET A 22 1.94 -18.42 -2.98
C MET A 22 0.41 -18.43 -2.89
N HIS A 23 -0.28 -19.16 -3.76
CA HIS A 23 -1.73 -19.33 -3.66
C HIS A 23 -2.13 -19.98 -2.34
N GLY A 24 -1.41 -20.99 -1.88
CA GLY A 24 -1.63 -21.56 -0.54
C GLY A 24 -1.50 -20.51 0.57
N ILE A 25 -0.50 -19.64 0.49
CA ILE A 25 -0.28 -18.57 1.47
C ILE A 25 -1.40 -17.53 1.43
N THR A 26 -1.73 -17.04 0.24
CA THR A 26 -2.76 -16.00 0.10
C THR A 26 -4.14 -16.51 0.50
N LYS A 27 -4.42 -17.80 0.31
CA LYS A 27 -5.65 -18.44 0.82
C LYS A 27 -5.73 -18.39 2.35
N GLU A 28 -4.64 -18.66 3.08
CA GLU A 28 -4.63 -18.55 4.55
C GLU A 28 -4.74 -17.11 5.03
N ILE A 29 -4.16 -16.14 4.32
CA ILE A 29 -4.33 -14.71 4.63
C ILE A 29 -5.81 -14.31 4.50
N LEU A 30 -6.50 -14.76 3.47
CA LEU A 30 -7.95 -14.53 3.30
C LEU A 30 -8.74 -15.11 4.48
N LYS A 31 -8.41 -16.35 4.90
CA LYS A 31 -9.08 -17.02 6.02
C LYS A 31 -8.91 -16.30 7.35
N LEU A 32 -7.70 -15.83 7.63
CA LEU A 32 -7.42 -14.98 8.78
C LEU A 32 -8.23 -13.66 8.73
N ALA A 33 -8.29 -13.01 7.57
CA ALA A 33 -9.07 -11.79 7.39
C ALA A 33 -10.58 -12.02 7.60
N ARG A 34 -11.11 -13.15 7.10
CA ARG A 34 -12.50 -13.58 7.32
C ARG A 34 -12.81 -13.84 8.79
N ALA A 35 -11.94 -14.58 9.47
CA ALA A 35 -12.06 -14.83 10.90
C ALA A 35 -12.07 -13.53 11.71
N SER A 36 -11.15 -12.60 11.38
CA SER A 36 -11.12 -11.28 12.00
C SER A 36 -12.40 -10.48 11.74
N GLY A 37 -12.90 -10.49 10.50
CA GLY A 37 -14.18 -9.86 10.14
C GLY A 37 -15.36 -10.43 10.92
N ALA A 38 -15.40 -11.76 11.08
CA ALA A 38 -16.46 -12.46 11.83
C ALA A 38 -16.43 -12.13 13.33
N VAL A 39 -15.24 -12.14 13.96
CA VAL A 39 -15.10 -11.75 15.38
C VAL A 39 -15.58 -10.33 15.62
N HIS A 40 -15.18 -9.38 14.77
CA HIS A 40 -15.51 -7.96 14.93
C HIS A 40 -16.91 -7.60 14.42
N GLY A 41 -17.56 -8.47 13.66
CA GLY A 41 -18.97 -8.34 13.30
C GLY A 41 -19.90 -8.52 14.50
N ILE A 42 -19.46 -9.21 15.55
CA ILE A 42 -20.21 -9.36 16.81
C ILE A 42 -19.97 -8.11 17.66
N THR A 43 -20.93 -7.19 17.68
CA THR A 43 -20.80 -5.89 18.38
C THR A 43 -20.82 -6.04 19.90
N ASP A 44 -21.60 -7.00 20.41
CA ASP A 44 -21.69 -7.29 21.85
C ASP A 44 -20.47 -8.10 22.32
N ARG A 45 -19.67 -7.50 23.19
CA ARG A 45 -18.46 -8.12 23.74
C ARG A 45 -18.71 -9.40 24.55
N ALA A 46 -19.79 -9.45 25.30
CA ALA A 46 -20.14 -10.64 26.09
C ALA A 46 -20.49 -11.81 25.16
N LYS A 47 -21.27 -11.56 24.13
CA LYS A 47 -21.59 -12.55 23.10
C LYS A 47 -20.35 -12.98 22.32
N ARG A 48 -19.45 -12.06 21.98
CA ARG A 48 -18.21 -12.33 21.27
C ARG A 48 -17.31 -13.34 22.00
N ARG A 49 -17.22 -13.24 23.34
CA ARG A 49 -16.37 -14.11 24.15
C ARG A 49 -16.78 -15.59 24.11
N VAL A 50 -18.05 -15.88 23.86
CA VAL A 50 -18.59 -17.22 23.83
C VAL A 50 -18.97 -17.69 22.43
N ALA A 51 -18.86 -16.83 21.44
CA ALA A 51 -19.21 -17.14 20.06
C ALA A 51 -18.22 -18.12 19.44
N THR A 52 -18.71 -18.86 18.45
CA THR A 52 -17.91 -19.67 17.53
C THR A 52 -18.03 -19.11 16.12
N PHE A 53 -17.10 -19.45 15.24
CA PHE A 53 -17.14 -18.99 13.86
C PHE A 53 -18.44 -19.38 13.15
N PHE A 54 -18.88 -20.63 13.34
CA PHE A 54 -20.09 -21.18 12.73
C PHE A 54 -21.41 -20.72 13.40
N ALA A 55 -21.35 -19.95 14.48
CA ALA A 55 -22.53 -19.24 14.99
C ALA A 55 -22.85 -17.98 14.17
N VAL A 56 -21.90 -17.48 13.38
CA VAL A 56 -22.04 -16.26 12.56
C VAL A 56 -21.85 -16.51 11.05
N ARG A 57 -21.42 -17.72 10.67
CA ARG A 57 -21.18 -18.15 9.28
C ARG A 57 -21.78 -19.53 9.05
N ASP A 58 -22.20 -19.80 7.82
CA ASP A 58 -22.81 -21.08 7.46
C ASP A 58 -21.82 -22.24 7.61
N HIS A 59 -22.17 -23.23 8.43
CA HIS A 59 -21.36 -24.42 8.66
C HIS A 59 -21.19 -25.30 7.41
N ASN A 60 -22.14 -25.24 6.49
CA ASN A 60 -22.17 -26.10 5.31
C ASN A 60 -21.42 -25.49 4.10
N ASP A 61 -20.86 -24.28 4.24
CA ASP A 61 -20.08 -23.67 3.17
C ASP A 61 -18.70 -24.35 3.09
N PRO A 62 -18.40 -25.08 1.99
CA PRO A 62 -17.15 -25.84 1.83
C PRO A 62 -15.91 -24.96 1.71
N GLU A 63 -16.08 -23.65 1.58
CA GLU A 63 -14.99 -22.69 1.53
C GLU A 63 -14.38 -22.42 2.90
N TYR A 64 -15.08 -22.74 3.99
CA TYR A 64 -14.60 -22.49 5.36
C TYR A 64 -13.90 -23.74 5.91
N ASP A 65 -12.64 -23.55 6.32
CA ASP A 65 -11.85 -24.64 6.92
C ASP A 65 -11.02 -24.20 8.15
N THR A 66 -10.00 -23.34 8.00
CA THR A 66 -9.14 -22.86 9.10
C THR A 66 -9.65 -21.56 9.73
N GLU A 67 -10.71 -20.97 9.23
CA GLU A 67 -11.31 -19.75 9.78
C GLU A 67 -11.77 -19.91 11.22
N ASP A 68 -12.29 -21.08 11.61
CA ASP A 68 -12.72 -21.37 12.97
C ASP A 68 -11.55 -21.30 13.96
N ILE A 69 -10.37 -21.77 13.56
CA ILE A 69 -9.17 -21.77 14.40
C ILE A 69 -8.62 -20.35 14.57
N TYR A 70 -8.58 -19.57 13.50
CA TYR A 70 -8.21 -18.15 13.58
C TYR A 70 -9.23 -17.34 14.39
N PHE A 71 -10.52 -17.69 14.29
CA PHE A 71 -11.58 -17.07 15.07
C PHE A 71 -11.39 -17.34 16.56
N ASP A 72 -11.19 -18.60 16.95
CA ASP A 72 -10.92 -19.00 18.32
C ASP A 72 -9.69 -18.26 18.86
N LEU A 73 -8.59 -18.24 18.09
CA LEU A 73 -7.36 -17.52 18.47
C LEU A 73 -7.63 -16.03 18.72
N LEU A 74 -8.29 -15.33 17.80
CA LEU A 74 -8.57 -13.89 17.94
C LEU A 74 -9.56 -13.61 19.07
N ARG A 75 -10.55 -14.50 19.28
CA ARG A 75 -11.50 -14.42 20.41
C ARG A 75 -10.76 -14.55 21.75
N ASP A 76 -9.87 -15.54 21.87
CA ASP A 76 -9.16 -15.85 23.11
C ASP A 76 -8.13 -14.75 23.44
N LEU A 77 -7.43 -14.21 22.43
CA LEU A 77 -6.60 -13.00 22.53
C LEU A 77 -7.42 -11.79 23.02
N GLY A 78 -8.69 -11.73 22.62
CA GLY A 78 -9.64 -10.70 23.02
C GLY A 78 -9.92 -10.65 24.53
N ALA A 79 -9.38 -11.57 25.35
CA ALA A 79 -9.38 -11.44 26.81
C ALA A 79 -8.47 -10.30 27.29
N THR A 80 -7.38 -10.01 26.57
CA THR A 80 -6.40 -8.98 26.90
C THR A 80 -6.37 -7.84 25.87
N VAL A 81 -6.36 -8.16 24.57
CA VAL A 81 -6.30 -7.21 23.45
C VAL A 81 -7.25 -7.63 22.35
N GLU A 82 -8.25 -6.82 22.04
CA GLU A 82 -9.08 -7.01 20.86
C GLU A 82 -8.30 -6.66 19.60
N LEU A 83 -7.78 -7.69 18.92
CA LEU A 83 -6.95 -7.54 17.74
C LEU A 83 -7.76 -7.69 16.44
N ARG A 84 -7.79 -6.65 15.62
CA ARG A 84 -8.39 -6.67 14.28
C ARG A 84 -7.31 -6.78 13.22
N VAL A 85 -7.43 -7.77 12.32
CA VAL A 85 -6.47 -7.95 11.22
C VAL A 85 -7.03 -7.31 9.95
N ILE A 86 -6.24 -6.47 9.30
CA ILE A 86 -6.62 -5.75 8.07
C ILE A 86 -5.44 -5.81 7.10
N VAL A 87 -5.69 -6.30 5.88
CA VAL A 87 -4.76 -6.18 4.75
C VAL A 87 -5.23 -4.99 3.91
N ASP A 88 -4.49 -3.90 3.92
CA ASP A 88 -4.89 -2.64 3.29
C ASP A 88 -3.96 -2.18 2.16
N ILE A 89 -2.81 -2.82 2.01
CA ILE A 89 -1.84 -2.56 0.95
C ILE A 89 -1.35 -3.89 0.42
N MET A 90 -1.28 -3.99 -0.90
CA MET A 90 -0.70 -5.15 -1.58
C MET A 90 0.17 -4.69 -2.74
N ALA A 91 1.31 -5.33 -2.91
CA ALA A 91 2.18 -5.11 -4.06
C ALA A 91 2.72 -6.46 -4.54
N GLY A 92 2.67 -6.71 -5.85
CA GLY A 92 3.07 -7.99 -6.40
C GLY A 92 3.73 -7.90 -7.76
N ALA A 93 4.67 -8.81 -8.00
CA ALA A 93 5.38 -8.98 -9.25
C ALA A 93 5.23 -10.41 -9.76
N SER A 94 5.10 -10.62 -11.07
CA SER A 94 5.07 -11.96 -11.68
C SER A 94 4.01 -12.87 -11.01
N ALA A 95 4.40 -14.06 -10.56
CA ALA A 95 3.54 -14.97 -9.80
C ALA A 95 2.91 -14.32 -8.55
N GLY A 96 3.65 -13.44 -7.87
CA GLY A 96 3.16 -12.65 -6.74
C GLY A 96 2.09 -11.65 -7.18
N GLY A 97 2.22 -11.06 -8.36
CA GLY A 97 1.22 -10.15 -8.94
C GLY A 97 -0.11 -10.85 -9.21
N ILE A 98 -0.09 -12.06 -9.79
CA ILE A 98 -1.30 -12.88 -10.01
C ILE A 98 -2.02 -13.12 -8.68
N ASN A 99 -1.29 -13.63 -7.68
CA ASN A 99 -1.87 -13.96 -6.38
C ASN A 99 -2.38 -12.72 -5.63
N SER A 100 -1.70 -11.57 -5.80
CA SER A 100 -2.16 -10.30 -5.22
C SER A 100 -3.45 -9.80 -5.86
N VAL A 101 -3.63 -9.94 -7.18
CA VAL A 101 -4.88 -9.61 -7.88
C VAL A 101 -6.04 -10.45 -7.33
N MET A 102 -5.85 -11.76 -7.22
CA MET A 102 -6.89 -12.69 -6.75
C MET A 102 -7.24 -12.42 -5.28
N LEU A 103 -6.22 -12.28 -4.41
CA LEU A 103 -6.45 -11.98 -3.00
C LEU A 103 -7.09 -10.59 -2.81
N GLY A 104 -6.64 -9.57 -3.55
CA GLY A 104 -7.20 -8.21 -3.48
C GLY A 104 -8.70 -8.22 -3.78
N ARG A 105 -9.12 -8.92 -4.86
CA ARG A 105 -10.53 -9.08 -5.19
C ARG A 105 -11.29 -9.84 -4.10
N ALA A 106 -10.70 -10.92 -3.55
CA ALA A 106 -11.31 -11.69 -2.47
C ALA A 106 -11.53 -10.86 -1.20
N LEU A 107 -10.54 -10.04 -0.80
CA LEU A 107 -10.63 -9.18 0.38
C LEU A 107 -11.66 -8.04 0.21
N CYS A 108 -11.69 -7.43 -0.97
CA CYS A 108 -12.59 -6.32 -1.26
C CYS A 108 -14.07 -6.72 -1.28
N HIS A 109 -14.37 -7.97 -1.67
CA HIS A 109 -15.74 -8.42 -1.91
C HIS A 109 -16.13 -9.72 -1.17
N ASP A 110 -15.31 -10.18 -0.22
CA ASP A 110 -15.48 -11.47 0.52
C ASP A 110 -15.77 -12.66 -0.42
N LEU A 111 -14.93 -12.79 -1.47
CA LEU A 111 -15.11 -13.82 -2.50
C LEU A 111 -14.31 -15.09 -2.19
N PRO A 112 -14.78 -16.26 -2.65
CA PRO A 112 -14.10 -17.53 -2.47
C PRO A 112 -12.85 -17.64 -3.36
N MET A 113 -11.82 -18.34 -2.85
CA MET A 113 -10.61 -18.69 -3.61
C MET A 113 -10.46 -20.20 -3.88
N GLY A 114 -11.44 -21.01 -3.49
CA GLY A 114 -11.37 -22.49 -3.62
C GLY A 114 -11.24 -22.95 -5.07
N ARG A 115 -12.04 -22.37 -5.97
CA ARG A 115 -11.97 -22.69 -7.42
C ARG A 115 -10.62 -22.35 -8.06
N LEU A 116 -9.89 -21.39 -7.51
CA LEU A 116 -8.56 -21.04 -8.01
C LEU A 116 -7.54 -22.15 -7.73
N ARG A 117 -7.71 -22.91 -6.63
CA ARG A 117 -6.88 -24.10 -6.37
C ARG A 117 -6.96 -25.08 -7.53
N ASP A 118 -8.18 -25.42 -7.96
CA ASP A 118 -8.40 -26.41 -9.01
C ASP A 118 -7.86 -25.91 -10.35
N LEU A 119 -8.03 -24.62 -10.64
CA LEU A 119 -7.43 -23.96 -11.79
C LEU A 119 -5.89 -24.07 -11.79
N TRP A 120 -5.24 -23.81 -10.66
CA TRP A 120 -3.79 -23.96 -10.54
C TRP A 120 -3.32 -25.40 -10.64
N LEU A 121 -4.03 -26.34 -10.04
CA LEU A 121 -3.65 -27.76 -10.05
C LEU A 121 -3.85 -28.41 -11.42
N GLU A 122 -4.86 -28.00 -12.18
CA GLU A 122 -5.24 -28.63 -13.45
C GLU A 122 -4.73 -27.89 -14.68
N GLN A 123 -4.92 -26.56 -14.74
CA GLN A 123 -4.67 -25.78 -15.95
C GLN A 123 -3.28 -25.15 -16.02
N ALA A 124 -2.56 -25.02 -14.90
CA ALA A 124 -1.19 -24.53 -14.89
C ALA A 124 -0.18 -25.62 -15.31
N ASP A 125 -0.48 -26.35 -16.39
CA ASP A 125 0.35 -27.42 -16.93
C ASP A 125 1.00 -26.99 -18.26
N VAL A 126 2.26 -27.35 -18.46
CA VAL A 126 3.00 -27.04 -19.70
C VAL A 126 2.23 -27.48 -20.94
N THR A 127 1.56 -28.64 -20.91
CA THR A 127 0.82 -29.17 -22.08
C THR A 127 -0.40 -28.34 -22.43
N GLU A 128 -1.02 -27.73 -21.45
CA GLU A 128 -2.17 -26.83 -21.66
C GLU A 128 -1.74 -25.44 -22.12
N LEU A 129 -0.63 -24.93 -21.59
CA LEU A 129 -0.12 -23.60 -21.92
C LEU A 129 0.62 -23.53 -23.26
N LEU A 130 1.10 -24.66 -23.81
CA LEU A 130 1.81 -24.68 -25.09
C LEU A 130 0.93 -24.17 -26.23
N ALA A 131 1.51 -23.30 -27.07
CA ALA A 131 0.89 -22.85 -28.32
C ALA A 131 0.69 -24.04 -29.27
N PRO A 132 -0.43 -24.09 -29.99
CA PRO A 132 -0.73 -25.22 -30.90
C PRO A 132 0.39 -25.49 -31.95
N ASP A 133 1.00 -24.42 -32.44
CA ASP A 133 2.07 -24.46 -33.44
C ASP A 133 3.46 -24.73 -32.84
N ALA A 134 3.60 -24.60 -31.51
CA ALA A 134 4.84 -24.92 -30.77
C ALA A 134 4.93 -26.39 -30.38
N LYS A 135 3.83 -27.17 -30.45
CA LYS A 135 3.81 -28.60 -30.11
C LYS A 135 4.78 -29.37 -31.01
N ALA A 136 5.79 -29.98 -30.42
CA ALA A 136 6.79 -30.74 -31.15
C ALA A 136 6.17 -31.99 -31.77
N ARG A 137 6.31 -32.18 -33.09
CA ARG A 137 5.98 -33.46 -33.77
C ARG A 137 7.00 -34.52 -33.36
N GLY A 138 6.62 -35.80 -33.38
CA GLY A 138 7.43 -36.92 -32.89
C GLY A 138 8.88 -36.97 -33.42
N TRP A 139 9.12 -36.44 -34.60
CA TRP A 139 10.42 -36.37 -35.26
C TRP A 139 11.19 -35.07 -35.11
N SER A 140 10.59 -34.02 -34.50
CA SER A 140 11.28 -32.77 -34.36
C SER A 140 12.42 -32.88 -33.36
N LYS A 141 13.62 -32.41 -33.76
CA LYS A 141 14.86 -32.42 -32.94
C LYS A 141 15.16 -33.77 -32.29
N TRP A 142 15.02 -34.89 -33.01
CA TRP A 142 15.24 -36.26 -32.55
C TRP A 142 16.65 -36.45 -31.96
N PHE A 143 17.64 -35.65 -32.39
CA PHE A 143 19.03 -35.68 -31.93
C PHE A 143 19.20 -35.23 -30.46
N LEU A 144 18.22 -34.61 -29.84
CA LEU A 144 18.25 -34.26 -28.43
C LEU A 144 17.83 -35.43 -27.50
N ARG A 145 17.20 -36.49 -28.03
CA ARG A 145 16.80 -37.68 -27.25
C ARG A 145 17.92 -38.36 -26.50
N PRO A 146 19.13 -38.61 -27.10
CA PRO A 146 20.23 -39.20 -26.39
C PRO A 146 20.73 -38.33 -25.22
N PHE A 147 20.70 -37.00 -25.39
CA PHE A 147 21.09 -36.06 -24.34
C PHE A 147 20.17 -36.15 -23.11
N PHE A 148 18.87 -36.26 -23.31
CA PHE A 148 17.91 -36.44 -22.21
C PHE A 148 18.05 -37.81 -21.54
N TRP A 149 18.35 -38.83 -22.29
CA TRP A 149 18.61 -40.15 -21.74
C TRP A 149 19.91 -40.17 -20.88
N ALA A 150 20.96 -39.54 -21.34
CA ALA A 150 22.22 -39.39 -20.62
C ALA A 150 22.08 -38.51 -19.38
N ALA A 151 21.36 -37.38 -19.46
CA ALA A 151 21.08 -36.51 -18.33
C ALA A 151 20.23 -37.19 -17.25
N GLY A 152 19.29 -38.08 -17.65
CA GLY A 152 18.53 -38.92 -16.72
C GLY A 152 19.34 -39.98 -15.98
N LYS A 153 20.41 -40.46 -16.60
CA LYS A 153 21.35 -41.39 -15.95
C LYS A 153 22.40 -40.74 -15.05
N ALA A 154 22.72 -39.46 -15.27
CA ALA A 154 23.70 -38.69 -14.51
C ALA A 154 23.28 -38.32 -13.09
N GLY A 155 22.22 -38.92 -12.53
CA GLY A 155 21.92 -38.92 -11.09
C GLY A 155 21.38 -37.61 -10.49
N ARG A 156 20.90 -36.66 -11.29
CA ARG A 156 20.11 -35.53 -10.72
C ARG A 156 18.74 -36.05 -10.31
N ARG A 157 18.52 -36.19 -9.01
CA ARG A 157 17.27 -36.68 -8.39
C ARG A 157 15.99 -35.98 -8.92
N ASP A 158 16.13 -34.75 -9.40
CA ASP A 158 15.02 -33.93 -9.91
C ASP A 158 14.46 -34.40 -11.29
N ILE A 159 15.16 -35.27 -12.04
CA ILE A 159 14.75 -35.78 -13.35
C ILE A 159 14.26 -37.25 -13.26
N SER A 160 14.07 -37.77 -12.09
CA SER A 160 13.65 -39.18 -11.90
C SER A 160 12.18 -39.41 -12.25
N ASP A 161 11.31 -38.38 -12.15
CA ASP A 161 9.89 -38.44 -12.46
C ASP A 161 9.67 -38.61 -13.98
N PRO A 162 9.00 -39.71 -14.46
CA PRO A 162 8.72 -39.92 -15.86
C PRO A 162 7.87 -38.80 -16.50
N GLU A 163 6.91 -38.23 -15.77
CA GLU A 163 6.07 -37.11 -16.21
C GLU A 163 6.92 -35.88 -16.48
N VAL A 164 7.75 -35.46 -15.51
CA VAL A 164 8.67 -34.32 -15.64
C VAL A 164 9.59 -34.51 -16.84
N ARG A 165 10.14 -35.70 -17.01
CA ARG A 165 11.05 -36.02 -18.13
C ARG A 165 10.37 -35.90 -19.50
N SER A 166 9.16 -36.42 -19.64
CA SER A 166 8.41 -36.38 -20.92
C SER A 166 8.03 -34.93 -21.28
N LYS A 167 7.50 -34.16 -20.32
CA LYS A 167 7.08 -32.76 -20.53
C LYS A 167 8.27 -31.81 -20.72
N LEU A 168 9.38 -32.02 -20.01
CA LEU A 168 10.63 -31.27 -20.23
C LEU A 168 11.17 -31.56 -21.65
N SER A 169 11.16 -32.81 -22.10
CA SER A 169 11.52 -33.16 -23.47
C SER A 169 10.63 -32.47 -24.51
N LEU A 170 9.33 -32.38 -24.26
CA LEU A 170 8.39 -31.69 -25.14
C LEU A 170 8.71 -30.18 -25.21
N LEU A 171 8.95 -29.53 -24.08
CA LEU A 171 9.29 -28.11 -23.99
C LEU A 171 10.61 -27.80 -24.70
N MET A 172 11.67 -28.60 -24.48
CA MET A 172 12.99 -28.39 -25.10
C MET A 172 12.98 -28.64 -26.61
N ARG A 173 12.08 -29.48 -27.11
CA ARG A 173 11.89 -29.73 -28.55
C ARG A 173 10.94 -28.75 -29.22
N SER A 174 10.26 -27.92 -28.47
CA SER A 174 9.43 -26.81 -28.99
C SER A 174 10.26 -25.80 -29.80
N ARG A 175 9.64 -24.83 -30.42
CA ARG A 175 10.32 -23.81 -31.25
C ARG A 175 11.21 -22.91 -30.37
N TRP A 176 12.47 -22.68 -30.76
CA TRP A 176 13.42 -21.90 -29.98
C TRP A 176 13.40 -20.39 -30.24
N PHE A 177 12.85 -19.99 -31.39
CA PHE A 177 12.85 -18.58 -31.83
C PHE A 177 11.48 -17.89 -31.69
N LYS A 178 10.50 -18.58 -31.11
CA LYS A 178 9.20 -18.01 -30.71
C LYS A 178 8.86 -18.51 -29.33
N PRO A 179 8.21 -17.69 -28.48
CA PRO A 179 7.75 -18.14 -27.18
C PRO A 179 6.92 -19.42 -27.28
N PRO A 180 7.22 -20.45 -26.47
CA PRO A 180 6.52 -21.73 -26.58
C PRO A 180 5.09 -21.68 -26.06
N PHE A 181 4.78 -20.75 -25.13
CA PHE A 181 3.48 -20.65 -24.51
C PHE A 181 2.57 -19.67 -25.23
N ASP A 182 1.26 -19.93 -25.14
CA ASP A 182 0.22 -19.15 -25.78
C ASP A 182 -0.24 -18.00 -24.87
N GLY A 183 -0.02 -16.76 -25.31
CA GLY A 183 -0.40 -15.56 -24.58
C GLY A 183 -1.91 -15.38 -24.42
N LEU A 184 -2.70 -15.74 -25.44
CA LEU A 184 -4.15 -15.64 -25.39
C LEU A 184 -4.77 -16.68 -24.46
N LYS A 185 -4.24 -17.91 -24.44
CA LYS A 185 -4.66 -18.92 -23.46
C LYS A 185 -4.40 -18.47 -22.03
N MET A 186 -3.22 -17.86 -21.77
CA MET A 186 -2.89 -17.34 -20.45
C MET A 186 -3.81 -16.16 -20.09
N ALA A 187 -4.12 -15.27 -21.02
CA ALA A 187 -5.07 -14.18 -20.82
C ALA A 187 -6.47 -14.71 -20.49
N ALA A 188 -6.93 -15.74 -21.23
CA ALA A 188 -8.19 -16.41 -20.98
C ALA A 188 -8.22 -17.06 -19.58
N LEU A 189 -7.15 -17.77 -19.22
CA LEU A 189 -7.01 -18.41 -17.90
C LEU A 189 -7.10 -17.37 -16.75
N MET A 190 -6.43 -16.22 -16.88
CA MET A 190 -6.49 -15.16 -15.88
C MET A 190 -7.89 -14.54 -15.80
N TYR A 191 -8.53 -14.30 -16.95
CA TYR A 191 -9.88 -13.77 -17.00
C TYR A 191 -10.89 -14.74 -16.37
N ASP A 192 -10.81 -16.03 -16.73
CA ASP A 192 -11.67 -17.08 -16.17
C ASP A 192 -11.47 -17.23 -14.67
N GLY A 193 -10.22 -17.12 -14.19
CA GLY A 193 -9.91 -17.14 -12.76
C GLY A 193 -10.58 -15.98 -12.01
N VAL A 194 -10.48 -14.76 -12.54
CA VAL A 194 -11.12 -13.58 -11.93
C VAL A 194 -12.65 -13.72 -11.93
N VAL A 195 -13.24 -14.17 -13.04
CA VAL A 195 -14.70 -14.33 -13.18
C VAL A 195 -15.22 -15.48 -12.32
N ALA A 196 -14.47 -16.60 -12.21
CA ALA A 196 -14.86 -17.78 -11.43
C ALA A 196 -15.00 -17.51 -9.92
N MET A 197 -14.38 -16.43 -9.40
CA MET A 197 -14.58 -15.98 -8.02
C MET A 197 -16.01 -15.48 -7.77
N GLY A 198 -16.76 -15.11 -8.83
CA GLY A 198 -18.15 -14.69 -8.76
C GLY A 198 -18.33 -13.23 -8.35
N GLU A 199 -19.54 -12.93 -7.88
CA GLU A 199 -19.93 -11.62 -7.35
C GLU A 199 -20.15 -11.67 -5.84
N PRO A 200 -20.05 -10.53 -5.13
CA PRO A 200 -20.32 -10.49 -3.70
C PRO A 200 -21.76 -10.93 -3.42
N ARG A 201 -21.95 -11.70 -2.34
CA ARG A 201 -23.29 -12.14 -1.88
C ARG A 201 -24.21 -10.96 -1.56
N GLU A 202 -23.64 -9.88 -1.06
CA GLU A 202 -24.31 -8.61 -0.79
C GLU A 202 -23.49 -7.48 -1.43
N PRO A 203 -24.11 -6.44 -2.02
CA PRO A 203 -23.39 -5.36 -2.70
C PRO A 203 -22.35 -4.64 -1.83
N ALA A 204 -22.54 -4.66 -0.52
CA ALA A 204 -21.63 -4.07 0.47
C ALA A 204 -20.73 -5.07 1.18
N ALA A 205 -20.74 -6.37 0.78
CA ALA A 205 -19.87 -7.37 1.38
C ALA A 205 -18.40 -7.01 1.15
N SER A 206 -17.64 -6.94 2.24
CA SER A 206 -16.21 -6.67 2.20
C SER A 206 -15.57 -7.05 3.53
N LEU A 207 -14.36 -7.58 3.48
CA LEU A 207 -13.55 -7.83 4.67
C LEU A 207 -12.87 -6.56 5.20
N LEU A 208 -12.89 -5.49 4.42
CA LEU A 208 -12.40 -4.17 4.84
C LEU A 208 -13.47 -3.44 5.66
N PRO A 209 -13.11 -2.90 6.83
CA PRO A 209 -14.02 -2.08 7.62
C PRO A 209 -14.49 -0.82 6.88
N SER A 210 -15.62 -0.26 7.30
CA SER A 210 -16.08 1.04 6.83
C SER A 210 -15.01 2.12 7.07
N GLY A 211 -14.85 3.03 6.11
CA GLY A 211 -13.83 4.07 6.15
C GLY A 211 -12.42 3.60 5.74
N GLN A 212 -12.23 2.31 5.43
CA GLN A 212 -10.94 1.76 5.01
C GLN A 212 -10.82 1.66 3.49
N ARG A 213 -9.56 1.59 3.04
CA ARG A 213 -9.21 1.41 1.63
C ARG A 213 -8.19 0.29 1.46
N LEU A 214 -8.16 -0.32 0.29
CA LEU A 214 -7.11 -1.22 -0.16
C LEU A 214 -6.50 -0.65 -1.43
N ASP A 215 -5.17 -0.63 -1.49
CA ASP A 215 -4.42 -0.32 -2.70
C ASP A 215 -3.62 -1.56 -3.12
N LEU A 216 -3.76 -1.95 -4.38
CA LEU A 216 -3.01 -3.02 -5.01
C LEU A 216 -2.13 -2.45 -6.11
N PHE A 217 -0.84 -2.74 -6.03
CA PHE A 217 0.17 -2.40 -7.03
C PHE A 217 0.66 -3.65 -7.73
N VAL A 218 0.56 -3.68 -9.06
CA VAL A 218 1.05 -4.80 -9.88
C VAL A 218 2.12 -4.27 -10.82
N THR A 219 3.34 -4.76 -10.67
CA THR A 219 4.47 -4.32 -11.50
C THR A 219 4.43 -4.99 -12.88
N VAL A 220 4.69 -4.21 -13.91
CA VAL A 220 4.91 -4.66 -15.28
C VAL A 220 6.09 -3.90 -15.89
N THR A 221 6.70 -4.44 -16.91
CA THR A 221 7.81 -3.80 -17.62
C THR A 221 7.38 -3.43 -19.03
N ASP A 222 7.36 -2.13 -19.37
CA ASP A 222 7.18 -1.67 -20.73
C ASP A 222 8.41 -2.01 -21.56
N PHE A 223 8.24 -2.81 -22.60
CA PHE A 223 9.36 -3.25 -23.45
C PHE A 223 10.07 -2.10 -24.15
N HIS A 224 9.34 -1.09 -24.58
CA HIS A 224 9.91 0.07 -25.28
C HIS A 224 10.23 1.25 -24.36
N GLY A 225 9.61 1.31 -23.19
CA GLY A 225 9.74 2.37 -22.21
C GLY A 225 8.95 3.63 -22.54
N CYS A 226 8.37 4.22 -21.51
CA CYS A 226 7.69 5.51 -21.56
C CYS A 226 8.71 6.65 -21.45
N GLN A 227 8.65 7.61 -22.37
CA GLN A 227 9.56 8.76 -22.36
C GLN A 227 9.15 9.75 -21.26
N GLN A 228 10.04 10.03 -20.36
CA GLN A 228 9.86 11.00 -19.27
C GLN A 228 10.82 12.18 -19.45
N LEU A 229 10.32 13.37 -19.16
CA LEU A 229 11.11 14.60 -19.10
C LEU A 229 11.58 14.80 -17.66
N MET A 230 12.88 14.74 -17.45
CA MET A 230 13.48 15.00 -16.14
C MET A 230 14.22 16.34 -16.17
N GLN A 231 13.94 17.17 -15.16
CA GLN A 231 14.64 18.43 -14.98
C GLN A 231 15.87 18.21 -14.10
N ILE A 232 17.03 18.61 -14.62
CA ILE A 232 18.29 18.61 -13.89
C ILE A 232 18.92 20.00 -13.95
N HIS A 233 20.07 20.21 -13.29
CA HIS A 233 20.70 21.50 -13.25
C HIS A 233 21.31 21.88 -14.61
N ASP A 234 22.07 20.96 -15.22
CA ASP A 234 22.69 21.16 -16.55
C ASP A 234 22.87 19.80 -17.25
N PRO A 235 22.29 19.58 -18.44
CA PRO A 235 21.37 20.48 -19.16
C PRO A 235 20.02 20.61 -18.41
N PRO A 236 19.24 21.69 -18.61
CA PRO A 236 18.01 21.91 -17.82
C PRO A 236 16.95 20.81 -17.95
N VAL A 237 16.98 20.07 -19.04
CA VAL A 237 16.03 18.98 -19.31
C VAL A 237 16.78 17.81 -19.93
N VAL A 238 16.55 16.61 -19.42
CA VAL A 238 16.95 15.34 -20.01
C VAL A 238 15.74 14.49 -20.34
N HIS A 239 15.85 13.68 -21.39
CA HIS A 239 14.85 12.72 -21.79
C HIS A 239 15.32 11.35 -21.31
N GLU A 240 14.57 10.77 -20.39
CA GLU A 240 14.80 9.41 -19.90
C GLU A 240 13.69 8.48 -20.38
N ARG A 241 14.02 7.19 -20.52
CA ARG A 241 13.04 6.13 -20.78
C ARG A 241 12.83 5.32 -19.54
N GLU A 242 11.63 5.38 -18.96
CA GLU A 242 11.24 4.55 -17.84
C GLU A 242 10.52 3.30 -18.34
N HIS A 243 11.09 2.15 -18.06
CA HIS A 243 10.53 0.86 -18.43
C HIS A 243 9.68 0.25 -17.30
N ARG A 244 9.88 0.68 -16.05
CA ARG A 244 9.06 0.25 -14.93
C ARG A 244 7.70 0.89 -15.04
N HIS A 245 6.66 0.07 -15.00
CA HIS A 245 5.29 0.53 -14.97
C HIS A 245 4.53 -0.20 -13.88
N VAL A 246 3.65 0.50 -13.17
CA VAL A 246 2.89 -0.06 -12.06
C VAL A 246 1.41 0.18 -12.30
N LEU A 247 0.65 -0.90 -12.40
CA LEU A 247 -0.80 -0.84 -12.47
C LEU A 247 -1.37 -0.74 -11.06
N HIS A 248 -2.25 0.22 -10.82
CA HIS A 248 -2.74 0.56 -9.50
C HIS A 248 -4.26 0.39 -9.41
N PHE A 249 -4.72 -0.56 -8.59
CA PHE A 249 -6.12 -0.83 -8.33
C PHE A 249 -6.50 -0.38 -6.92
N LYS A 250 -7.65 0.28 -6.79
CA LYS A 250 -8.14 0.86 -5.55
C LYS A 250 -9.49 0.29 -5.15
N TYR A 251 -9.64 0.07 -3.86
CA TYR A 251 -10.93 -0.15 -3.23
C TYR A 251 -11.08 0.85 -2.09
N ARG A 252 -12.22 1.47 -1.97
CA ARG A 252 -12.54 2.39 -0.88
C ARG A 252 -13.97 2.17 -0.43
N ARG A 253 -14.14 1.90 0.85
CA ARG A 253 -15.44 1.87 1.48
C ARG A 253 -15.58 3.11 2.35
N ARG A 254 -16.43 4.04 1.95
CA ARG A 254 -16.66 5.29 2.69
C ARG A 254 -17.41 5.01 4.00
N ALA A 255 -17.30 5.91 4.98
CA ALA A 255 -18.06 5.83 6.24
C ALA A 255 -19.57 5.85 5.99
N SER A 256 -20.02 6.47 4.89
CA SER A 256 -21.43 6.47 4.42
C SER A 256 -21.93 5.11 3.90
N GLY A 257 -21.05 4.11 3.75
CA GLY A 257 -21.35 2.82 3.14
C GLY A 257 -21.16 2.80 1.61
N ALA A 258 -20.92 3.93 0.95
CA ALA A 258 -20.62 3.96 -0.47
C ALA A 258 -19.31 3.25 -0.77
N VAL A 259 -19.30 2.44 -1.84
CA VAL A 259 -18.15 1.64 -2.28
C VAL A 259 -17.66 2.15 -3.62
N GLU A 260 -16.36 2.42 -3.70
CA GLU A 260 -15.61 2.67 -4.94
C GLU A 260 -14.64 1.49 -5.10
N SER A 261 -14.78 0.71 -6.17
CA SER A 261 -14.00 -0.53 -6.35
C SER A 261 -13.50 -0.68 -7.78
N ASP A 262 -12.19 -0.92 -7.92
CA ASP A 262 -11.59 -1.38 -9.17
C ASP A 262 -11.60 -2.92 -9.29
N PHE A 263 -12.14 -3.60 -8.28
CA PHE A 263 -12.15 -5.07 -8.18
C PHE A 263 -13.50 -5.70 -8.55
N ASP A 264 -14.46 -4.92 -9.05
CA ASP A 264 -15.75 -5.41 -9.54
C ASP A 264 -15.61 -6.18 -10.88
N LEU A 265 -16.69 -6.89 -11.30
CA LEU A 265 -16.69 -7.63 -12.56
C LEU A 265 -16.62 -6.72 -13.79
N GLY A 266 -17.07 -5.47 -13.70
CA GLY A 266 -16.95 -4.51 -14.78
C GLY A 266 -15.52 -4.16 -15.14
N ASN A 267 -14.60 -4.35 -14.18
CA ASN A 267 -13.16 -4.14 -14.35
C ASN A 267 -12.35 -5.46 -14.34
N ALA A 268 -13.01 -6.63 -14.37
CA ALA A 268 -12.36 -7.94 -14.43
C ALA A 268 -11.33 -8.07 -15.58
N PRO A 269 -11.55 -7.47 -16.77
CA PRO A 269 -10.54 -7.49 -17.82
C PRO A 269 -9.25 -6.76 -17.46
N ALA A 270 -9.30 -5.63 -16.72
CA ALA A 270 -8.11 -4.93 -16.25
C ALA A 270 -7.32 -5.78 -15.24
N LEU A 271 -8.00 -6.42 -14.29
CA LEU A 271 -7.39 -7.33 -13.33
C LEU A 271 -6.73 -8.52 -14.03
N ALA A 272 -7.42 -9.11 -15.02
CA ALA A 272 -6.88 -10.21 -15.81
C ALA A 272 -5.69 -9.77 -16.66
N PHE A 273 -5.75 -8.58 -17.27
CA PHE A 273 -4.63 -8.00 -18.00
C PHE A 273 -3.42 -7.79 -17.09
N ALA A 274 -3.61 -7.23 -15.90
CA ALA A 274 -2.53 -7.02 -14.92
C ALA A 274 -1.88 -8.36 -14.53
N ALA A 275 -2.67 -9.38 -14.22
CA ALA A 275 -2.17 -10.72 -13.90
C ALA A 275 -1.42 -11.36 -15.08
N ARG A 276 -1.92 -11.18 -16.31
CA ARG A 276 -1.29 -11.66 -17.52
C ARG A 276 0.00 -10.92 -17.85
N ALA A 277 0.00 -9.60 -17.79
CA ALA A 277 1.15 -8.76 -18.12
C ALA A 277 2.31 -8.99 -17.16
N THR A 278 2.03 -8.97 -15.85
CA THR A 278 3.05 -9.19 -14.82
C THR A 278 3.70 -10.57 -14.90
N SER A 279 3.04 -11.57 -15.52
CA SER A 279 3.54 -12.94 -15.71
C SER A 279 4.07 -13.25 -17.10
N SER A 280 4.29 -12.23 -17.93
CA SER A 280 4.82 -12.37 -19.29
C SER A 280 6.34 -12.59 -19.28
N ILE A 281 6.77 -13.76 -18.78
CA ILE A 281 8.18 -14.10 -18.63
C ILE A 281 8.87 -14.10 -19.99
N PRO A 282 9.94 -13.29 -20.19
CA PRO A 282 10.65 -13.22 -21.44
C PRO A 282 11.15 -14.60 -21.92
N GLY A 283 10.92 -14.91 -23.18
CA GLY A 283 11.29 -16.19 -23.78
C GLY A 283 10.30 -17.33 -23.54
N ALA A 284 9.45 -17.26 -22.50
CA ALA A 284 8.40 -18.26 -22.23
C ALA A 284 7.04 -17.83 -22.83
N PHE A 285 6.63 -16.61 -22.57
CA PHE A 285 5.39 -16.03 -23.10
C PHE A 285 5.66 -14.83 -24.03
N PRO A 286 4.80 -14.58 -25.03
CA PRO A 286 4.85 -13.32 -25.76
C PRO A 286 4.52 -12.16 -24.83
N PRO A 287 5.02 -10.92 -25.13
CA PRO A 287 4.61 -9.73 -24.39
C PRO A 287 3.10 -9.54 -24.40
N ALA A 288 2.51 -9.10 -23.31
CA ALA A 288 1.08 -8.84 -23.19
C ALA A 288 0.73 -7.46 -23.72
N ARG A 289 -0.41 -7.33 -24.41
CA ARG A 289 -0.95 -6.08 -24.90
C ARG A 289 -2.44 -5.97 -24.58
N ILE A 290 -2.94 -4.78 -24.37
CA ILE A 290 -4.36 -4.55 -24.06
C ILE A 290 -5.26 -4.96 -25.23
N VAL A 291 -4.82 -4.76 -26.47
CA VAL A 291 -5.54 -5.21 -27.67
C VAL A 291 -5.80 -6.73 -27.71
N GLU A 292 -4.97 -7.54 -27.01
CA GLU A 292 -5.17 -8.98 -26.90
C GLU A 292 -6.34 -9.29 -25.96
N MET A 293 -6.48 -8.52 -24.87
CA MET A 293 -7.65 -8.62 -24.01
C MET A 293 -8.92 -8.16 -24.72
N ASP A 294 -8.86 -7.06 -25.47
CA ASP A 294 -9.98 -6.60 -26.31
C ASP A 294 -10.42 -7.67 -27.33
N ALA A 295 -9.47 -8.41 -27.92
CA ALA A 295 -9.75 -9.49 -28.85
C ALA A 295 -10.42 -10.69 -28.15
N LEU A 296 -9.91 -11.10 -27.00
CA LEU A 296 -10.48 -12.17 -26.18
C LEU A 296 -11.93 -11.86 -25.77
N LEU A 297 -12.19 -10.62 -25.33
CA LEU A 297 -13.54 -10.21 -24.92
C LEU A 297 -14.52 -10.20 -26.09
N ARG A 298 -14.08 -9.74 -27.27
CA ARG A 298 -14.92 -9.81 -28.50
C ARG A 298 -15.27 -11.24 -28.88
N GLU A 299 -14.30 -12.16 -28.80
CA GLU A 299 -14.53 -13.58 -29.05
C GLU A 299 -15.57 -14.19 -28.11
N ARG A 300 -15.56 -13.73 -26.84
CA ARG A 300 -16.48 -14.21 -25.79
C ARG A 300 -17.80 -13.45 -25.70
N GLY A 301 -18.00 -12.41 -26.51
CA GLY A 301 -19.16 -11.52 -26.40
C GLY A 301 -19.25 -10.78 -25.06
N ALA A 302 -18.12 -10.59 -24.38
CA ALA A 302 -18.03 -9.90 -23.11
C ALA A 302 -17.64 -8.42 -23.28
N ALA A 303 -18.14 -7.55 -22.39
CA ALA A 303 -17.85 -6.11 -22.42
C ALA A 303 -16.80 -5.73 -21.36
N TRP A 304 -16.11 -4.62 -21.61
CA TRP A 304 -15.23 -3.96 -20.64
C TRP A 304 -15.72 -2.54 -20.37
N PRO A 305 -16.71 -2.35 -19.48
CA PRO A 305 -17.34 -1.03 -19.28
C PRO A 305 -16.38 0.03 -18.76
N ARG A 306 -15.37 -0.35 -17.97
CA ARG A 306 -14.41 0.58 -17.32
C ARG A 306 -13.07 0.69 -18.05
N ARG A 307 -13.02 0.29 -19.34
CA ARG A 307 -11.79 0.29 -20.13
C ARG A 307 -11.15 1.67 -20.23
N ASP A 308 -11.91 2.68 -20.59
CA ASP A 308 -11.39 4.02 -20.81
C ASP A 308 -10.96 4.68 -19.49
N GLU A 309 -11.65 4.40 -18.39
CA GLU A 309 -11.25 4.82 -17.04
C GLU A 309 -9.90 4.19 -16.64
N PHE A 310 -9.73 2.90 -16.89
CA PHE A 310 -8.47 2.19 -16.65
C PHE A 310 -7.32 2.78 -17.47
N LEU A 311 -7.52 3.02 -18.77
CA LEU A 311 -6.51 3.59 -19.63
C LEU A 311 -6.13 5.02 -19.21
N ALA A 312 -7.12 5.86 -18.93
CA ALA A 312 -6.88 7.24 -18.54
C ALA A 312 -6.11 7.36 -17.20
N ARG A 313 -6.36 6.44 -16.28
CA ARG A 313 -5.74 6.46 -14.95
C ARG A 313 -4.34 5.85 -14.93
N ASP A 314 -4.21 4.62 -15.42
CA ASP A 314 -2.97 3.87 -15.26
C ASP A 314 -1.93 4.19 -16.34
N PHE A 315 -2.34 4.80 -17.45
CA PHE A 315 -1.46 5.14 -18.59
C PHE A 315 -1.41 6.64 -18.88
N GLU A 316 -1.79 7.49 -17.96
CA GLU A 316 -1.67 8.94 -18.06
C GLU A 316 -0.29 9.41 -18.55
N PRO A 317 0.86 8.84 -18.12
CA PRO A 317 2.18 9.24 -18.60
C PRO A 317 2.42 9.07 -20.09
N TYR A 318 1.62 8.25 -20.77
CA TYR A 318 1.72 8.04 -22.24
C TYR A 318 0.97 9.09 -23.05
N GLY A 319 0.07 9.85 -22.43
CA GLY A 319 -0.76 10.85 -23.12
C GLY A 319 0.04 11.85 -23.99
N PRO A 320 1.16 12.43 -23.50
CA PRO A 320 1.97 13.37 -24.28
C PRO A 320 2.71 12.75 -25.47
N MET A 321 2.84 11.41 -25.50
CA MET A 321 3.60 10.68 -26.53
C MET A 321 2.81 10.40 -27.81
N ASN A 322 1.50 10.62 -27.82
CA ASN A 322 0.60 10.29 -28.92
C ASN A 322 0.74 8.82 -29.39
N VAL A 323 0.90 7.89 -28.43
CA VAL A 323 1.05 6.45 -28.66
C VAL A 323 -0.28 5.75 -28.40
N ASP A 324 -0.63 4.77 -29.23
CA ASP A 324 -1.73 3.86 -28.92
C ASP A 324 -1.31 2.96 -27.75
N VAL A 325 -1.72 3.32 -26.55
CA VAL A 325 -1.44 2.61 -25.31
C VAL A 325 -1.89 1.15 -25.36
N ALA A 326 -2.99 0.85 -26.06
CA ALA A 326 -3.52 -0.50 -26.17
C ALA A 326 -2.58 -1.45 -26.94
N ALA A 327 -1.71 -0.92 -27.77
CA ALA A 327 -0.72 -1.66 -28.55
C ALA A 327 0.65 -1.81 -27.84
N VAL A 328 0.89 -1.11 -26.74
CA VAL A 328 2.17 -1.16 -25.99
C VAL A 328 2.42 -2.58 -25.46
N PRO A 329 3.59 -3.18 -25.75
CA PRO A 329 3.93 -4.53 -25.29
C PRO A 329 4.54 -4.49 -23.89
N PHE A 330 3.91 -5.22 -22.94
CA PHE A 330 4.39 -5.39 -21.57
C PHE A 330 4.95 -6.78 -21.36
N ILE A 331 6.07 -6.87 -20.66
CA ILE A 331 6.69 -8.10 -20.19
C ILE A 331 6.64 -8.16 -18.66
N ASP A 332 7.08 -9.30 -18.10
CA ASP A 332 7.05 -9.58 -16.66
C ASP A 332 7.64 -8.42 -15.85
N GLY A 333 6.91 -7.99 -14.83
CA GLY A 333 7.34 -6.92 -13.92
C GLY A 333 8.57 -7.29 -13.12
N GLY A 334 8.77 -8.59 -12.88
CA GLY A 334 9.95 -9.12 -12.18
C GLY A 334 11.28 -8.87 -12.91
N VAL A 335 11.25 -8.42 -14.16
CA VAL A 335 12.48 -8.07 -14.91
C VAL A 335 13.16 -6.83 -14.30
N LEU A 336 12.39 -5.83 -13.86
CA LEU A 336 12.93 -4.57 -13.33
C LEU A 336 12.47 -4.26 -11.91
N ASN A 337 11.41 -4.90 -11.42
CA ASN A 337 10.89 -4.69 -10.07
C ASN A 337 10.25 -6.00 -9.59
N SER A 338 11.12 -6.96 -9.22
CA SER A 338 10.71 -8.29 -8.73
C SER A 338 10.21 -8.26 -7.29
N ARG A 339 10.49 -7.18 -6.55
CA ARG A 339 10.25 -7.01 -5.12
C ARG A 339 9.67 -5.62 -4.84
N PRO A 340 8.39 -5.39 -5.10
CA PRO A 340 7.77 -4.05 -5.10
C PRO A 340 7.55 -3.49 -3.69
N PHE A 341 8.62 -3.36 -2.89
CA PHE A 341 8.58 -2.74 -1.57
C PHE A 341 8.28 -1.25 -1.63
N ARG A 342 8.88 -0.57 -2.61
CA ARG A 342 8.79 0.88 -2.74
C ARG A 342 7.34 1.36 -2.82
N GLU A 343 6.52 0.69 -3.61
CA GLU A 343 5.10 0.98 -3.79
C GLU A 343 4.33 0.74 -2.49
N ALA A 344 4.60 -0.39 -1.83
CA ALA A 344 3.97 -0.72 -0.56
C ALA A 344 4.34 0.27 0.56
N ILE A 345 5.62 0.61 0.70
CA ILE A 345 6.11 1.55 1.72
C ILE A 345 5.52 2.95 1.46
N ALA A 346 5.51 3.41 0.21
CA ALA A 346 4.95 4.71 -0.15
C ALA A 346 3.44 4.79 0.18
N ALA A 347 2.71 3.68 0.02
CA ALA A 347 1.28 3.61 0.30
C ALA A 347 0.92 3.53 1.79
N ILE A 348 1.85 3.22 2.69
CA ILE A 348 1.60 3.17 4.15
C ILE A 348 1.20 4.55 4.68
N ARG A 349 1.67 5.62 4.05
CA ARG A 349 1.41 6.99 4.50
C ARG A 349 -0.06 7.36 4.38
N GLY A 350 -0.59 8.07 5.39
CA GLY A 350 -1.95 8.62 5.36
C GLY A 350 -3.07 7.57 5.38
N ARG A 351 -2.83 6.38 5.96
CA ARG A 351 -3.86 5.36 6.13
C ARG A 351 -4.73 5.66 7.35
N PRO A 352 -6.07 5.68 7.20
CA PRO A 352 -6.96 5.87 8.33
C PRO A 352 -6.92 4.66 9.27
N ALA A 353 -6.70 4.88 10.56
CA ALA A 353 -6.77 3.85 11.59
C ALA A 353 -7.60 4.36 12.76
N TYR A 354 -8.58 3.58 13.20
CA TYR A 354 -9.51 3.98 14.25
C TYR A 354 -9.11 3.49 15.64
N ARG A 355 -8.01 2.73 15.72
CA ARG A 355 -7.49 2.11 16.95
C ARG A 355 -5.97 2.21 16.99
N GLU A 356 -5.34 1.73 18.06
CA GLU A 356 -3.89 1.55 18.07
C GLU A 356 -3.46 0.67 16.89
N VAL A 357 -2.41 1.04 16.20
CA VAL A 357 -1.94 0.34 15.00
C VAL A 357 -0.63 -0.40 15.27
N ASP A 358 -0.59 -1.67 14.89
CA ASP A 358 0.63 -2.44 14.65
C ASP A 358 0.80 -2.53 13.13
N ARG A 359 1.69 -1.72 12.57
CA ARG A 359 1.93 -1.70 11.12
C ARG A 359 3.00 -2.71 10.77
N ARG A 360 2.64 -3.67 9.92
CA ARG A 360 3.56 -4.68 9.42
C ARG A 360 3.66 -4.68 7.91
N LEU A 361 4.88 -4.72 7.42
CA LEU A 361 5.17 -5.09 6.05
C LEU A 361 5.49 -6.58 6.06
N VAL A 362 4.58 -7.38 5.51
CA VAL A 362 4.74 -8.83 5.40
C VAL A 362 5.12 -9.15 3.96
N TYR A 363 6.25 -9.81 3.73
CA TYR A 363 6.61 -10.20 2.38
C TYR A 363 6.70 -11.73 2.23
N ILE A 364 6.21 -12.19 1.07
CA ILE A 364 6.25 -13.60 0.69
C ILE A 364 7.46 -13.81 -0.21
N ASP A 365 8.44 -14.57 0.30
CA ASP A 365 9.59 -15.00 -0.47
C ASP A 365 9.48 -16.51 -0.77
N PRO A 366 9.09 -16.89 -1.99
CA PRO A 366 8.86 -18.28 -2.31
C PRO A 366 10.15 -19.10 -2.43
N ASN A 367 11.31 -18.46 -2.61
CA ASN A 367 12.59 -19.13 -2.80
C ASN A 367 13.76 -18.39 -2.12
N PRO A 368 13.75 -18.29 -0.80
CA PRO A 368 14.81 -17.62 -0.07
C PRO A 368 16.13 -18.39 -0.22
N LYS A 369 17.22 -17.64 -0.40
CA LYS A 369 18.56 -18.26 -0.44
C LYS A 369 18.90 -18.80 0.95
N PRO A 370 19.43 -20.05 1.06
CA PRO A 370 19.85 -20.59 2.35
C PRO A 370 20.96 -19.75 2.98
N ALA A 371 20.90 -19.53 4.29
CA ALA A 371 21.97 -18.91 5.03
C ALA A 371 23.26 -19.75 4.91
N GLY A 372 24.41 -19.08 4.71
CA GLY A 372 25.72 -19.78 4.66
C GLY A 372 26.02 -20.51 3.35
N THR A 373 25.31 -20.21 2.25
CA THR A 373 25.70 -20.71 0.93
C THR A 373 27.11 -20.20 0.61
N ALA A 374 28.11 -21.13 0.51
CA ALA A 374 29.47 -20.75 0.19
C ALA A 374 29.49 -20.02 -1.16
N VAL A 375 30.13 -18.86 -1.19
CA VAL A 375 30.38 -18.15 -2.44
C VAL A 375 31.47 -18.95 -3.17
N HIS A 376 31.09 -19.63 -4.24
CA HIS A 376 32.06 -20.31 -5.10
C HIS A 376 32.84 -19.25 -5.89
N HIS A 377 34.14 -19.16 -5.61
CA HIS A 377 35.05 -18.25 -6.33
C HIS A 377 35.54 -18.83 -7.67
N THR A 378 34.82 -19.80 -8.24
CA THR A 378 35.13 -20.33 -9.55
C THR A 378 34.67 -19.40 -10.66
N MET A 379 35.52 -19.14 -11.64
CA MET A 379 35.16 -18.33 -12.82
C MET A 379 33.96 -18.96 -13.54
N PRO A 380 32.87 -18.24 -13.72
CA PRO A 380 31.72 -18.76 -14.45
C PRO A 380 32.02 -18.90 -15.94
N GLY A 381 31.66 -20.02 -16.57
CA GLY A 381 31.78 -20.21 -18.00
C GLY A 381 30.78 -19.34 -18.79
N PHE A 382 31.00 -19.24 -20.12
CA PHE A 382 30.21 -18.39 -21.02
C PHE A 382 28.67 -18.49 -20.82
N PHE A 383 28.12 -19.71 -20.84
CA PHE A 383 26.69 -19.93 -20.67
C PHE A 383 26.20 -19.60 -19.24
N ALA A 384 27.04 -19.82 -18.24
CA ALA A 384 26.71 -19.45 -16.86
C ALA A 384 26.70 -17.92 -16.69
N THR A 385 27.63 -17.22 -17.32
CA THR A 385 27.69 -15.75 -17.32
C THR A 385 26.47 -15.16 -18.06
N LEU A 386 26.15 -15.70 -19.26
CA LEU A 386 25.00 -15.24 -20.04
C LEU A 386 23.69 -15.47 -19.30
N LYS A 387 23.49 -16.67 -18.72
CA LYS A 387 22.32 -16.98 -17.91
C LYS A 387 22.26 -16.10 -16.66
N GLY A 388 23.39 -15.93 -15.97
CA GLY A 388 23.49 -15.05 -14.80
C GLY A 388 23.08 -13.62 -15.11
N ALA A 389 23.65 -13.05 -16.17
CA ALA A 389 23.38 -11.66 -16.57
C ALA A 389 21.94 -11.43 -17.06
N LEU A 390 21.35 -12.38 -17.79
CA LEU A 390 20.02 -12.21 -18.39
C LEU A 390 18.86 -12.63 -17.47
N SER A 391 19.11 -13.45 -16.46
CA SER A 391 18.05 -14.01 -15.63
C SER A 391 18.37 -14.00 -14.13
N ASP A 392 19.45 -14.66 -13.70
CA ASP A 392 19.63 -14.97 -12.29
C ASP A 392 20.01 -13.75 -11.45
N ILE A 393 20.75 -12.79 -12.03
CA ILE A 393 21.18 -11.54 -11.33
C ILE A 393 20.05 -10.50 -11.30
N PRO A 394 19.38 -10.16 -12.43
CA PRO A 394 18.26 -9.22 -12.39
C PRO A 394 17.11 -9.67 -11.48
N LEU A 395 16.78 -10.96 -11.48
CA LEU A 395 15.74 -11.52 -10.60
C LEU A 395 16.16 -11.62 -9.12
N ALA A 396 17.45 -11.47 -8.82
CA ALA A 396 18.00 -11.52 -7.46
C ALA A 396 18.15 -10.13 -6.83
N GLU A 397 17.23 -9.22 -7.15
CA GLU A 397 17.20 -7.86 -6.59
C GLU A 397 17.36 -7.91 -5.06
N PRO A 398 18.34 -7.20 -4.46
CA PRO A 398 18.51 -7.20 -3.02
C PRO A 398 17.41 -6.37 -2.36
N VAL A 399 16.92 -6.81 -1.21
CA VAL A 399 15.96 -6.05 -0.38
C VAL A 399 16.64 -5.13 0.64
N THR A 400 17.96 -5.04 0.58
CA THR A 400 18.77 -4.33 1.58
C THR A 400 18.45 -2.83 1.61
N ASP A 401 18.29 -2.23 0.43
CA ASP A 401 18.02 -0.80 0.31
C ASP A 401 16.62 -0.45 0.82
N GLU A 402 15.61 -1.26 0.50
CA GLU A 402 14.25 -1.10 0.97
C GLU A 402 14.13 -1.32 2.48
N LEU A 403 14.79 -2.33 3.02
CA LEU A 403 14.87 -2.53 4.46
C LEU A 403 15.64 -1.40 5.15
N GLY A 404 16.71 -0.90 4.52
CA GLY A 404 17.43 0.29 4.95
C GLY A 404 16.53 1.53 4.97
N TRP A 405 15.67 1.67 3.96
CA TRP A 405 14.69 2.76 3.93
C TRP A 405 13.66 2.64 5.05
N ILE A 406 13.13 1.45 5.33
CA ILE A 406 12.24 1.21 6.47
C ILE A 406 12.95 1.54 7.79
N ALA A 407 14.20 1.09 7.96
CA ALA A 407 14.99 1.41 9.15
C ALA A 407 15.17 2.93 9.33
N TYR A 408 15.46 3.65 8.25
CA TYR A 408 15.55 5.10 8.25
C TYR A 408 14.22 5.78 8.63
N LEU A 409 13.08 5.31 8.07
CA LEU A 409 11.75 5.83 8.42
C LEU A 409 11.43 5.57 9.91
N ASN A 410 11.74 4.38 10.42
CA ASN A 410 11.55 4.02 11.82
C ASN A 410 12.43 4.87 12.75
N ASP A 411 13.69 5.12 12.39
CA ASP A 411 14.56 6.00 13.15
C ASP A 411 14.02 7.43 13.20
N ARG A 412 13.56 7.95 12.08
CA ARG A 412 12.88 9.27 12.02
C ARG A 412 11.65 9.33 12.92
N ALA A 413 10.79 8.29 12.88
CA ALA A 413 9.59 8.22 13.71
C ALA A 413 9.95 8.19 15.20
N ARG A 414 11.00 7.44 15.61
CA ARG A 414 11.51 7.43 16.98
C ARG A 414 12.03 8.78 17.42
N ARG A 415 12.83 9.45 16.61
CA ARG A 415 13.36 10.81 16.91
C ARG A 415 12.24 11.81 17.09
N LEU A 416 11.26 11.80 16.21
CA LEU A 416 10.11 12.71 16.28
C LEU A 416 9.30 12.47 17.55
N ARG A 417 9.05 11.20 17.89
CA ARG A 417 8.37 10.83 19.14
C ARG A 417 9.15 11.30 20.38
N ALA A 418 10.47 11.15 20.39
CA ALA A 418 11.32 11.63 21.46
C ALA A 418 11.24 13.17 21.64
N ILE A 419 11.20 13.95 20.54
CA ILE A 419 11.01 15.41 20.59
C ILE A 419 9.64 15.75 21.19
N ILE A 420 8.58 15.08 20.71
CA ILE A 420 7.21 15.31 21.19
C ILE A 420 7.10 14.99 22.68
N ASP A 421 7.60 13.83 23.12
CA ASP A 421 7.51 13.38 24.51
C ASP A 421 8.35 14.25 25.45
N SER A 422 9.54 14.69 25.04
CA SER A 422 10.38 15.58 25.85
C SER A 422 9.77 16.97 26.08
N ALA A 423 9.06 17.51 25.08
CA ALA A 423 8.41 18.81 25.18
C ALA A 423 7.05 18.76 25.90
N ARG A 424 6.39 17.58 25.96
CA ARG A 424 5.02 17.42 26.47
C ARG A 424 4.78 17.98 27.87
N PRO A 425 5.61 17.73 28.89
CA PRO A 425 5.36 18.24 30.24
C PRO A 425 5.35 19.78 30.32
N HIS A 426 6.19 20.41 29.51
CA HIS A 426 6.23 21.86 29.41
C HIS A 426 5.00 22.42 28.69
N ILE A 427 4.68 21.85 27.53
CA ILE A 427 3.51 22.26 26.72
C ILE A 427 2.21 21.99 27.47
N SER A 428 2.09 20.91 28.23
CA SER A 428 0.91 20.64 29.08
C SER A 428 0.67 21.76 30.11
N ARG A 429 1.73 22.28 30.72
CA ARG A 429 1.63 23.43 31.62
C ARG A 429 1.22 24.72 30.92
N LEU A 430 1.80 24.99 29.74
CA LEU A 430 1.41 26.13 28.89
C LEU A 430 -0.06 26.09 28.48
N VAL A 431 -0.57 24.90 28.16
CA VAL A 431 -1.98 24.70 27.84
C VAL A 431 -2.87 24.88 29.05
N ALA A 432 -2.47 24.39 30.23
CA ALA A 432 -3.20 24.60 31.49
C ALA A 432 -3.34 26.10 31.82
N ASP A 433 -2.28 26.88 31.56
CA ASP A 433 -2.28 28.34 31.76
C ASP A 433 -3.26 29.06 30.81
N VAL A 434 -3.50 28.47 29.60
CA VAL A 434 -4.39 29.05 28.60
C VAL A 434 -5.85 28.64 28.85
N THR A 435 -6.04 27.38 29.32
CA THR A 435 -7.36 26.80 29.57
C THR A 435 -7.79 27.01 31.03
N VAL A 436 -8.22 28.24 31.36
CA VAL A 436 -8.84 28.50 32.65
C VAL A 436 -10.27 27.93 32.58
N LEU A 437 -10.50 26.79 33.20
CA LEU A 437 -11.81 26.19 33.37
C LEU A 437 -12.28 26.38 34.79
N ASP A 438 -13.39 27.14 34.99
CA ASP A 438 -14.20 27.00 36.18
C ASP A 438 -14.78 25.59 36.23
N SER A 439 -14.77 24.96 37.38
CA SER A 439 -15.01 23.49 37.51
C SER A 439 -16.41 23.00 37.14
N THR A 440 -17.30 23.89 36.74
CA THR A 440 -18.73 23.64 36.52
C THR A 440 -19.26 24.05 35.13
N GLU A 441 -18.47 24.74 34.31
CA GLU A 441 -18.94 25.17 32.96
C GLU A 441 -18.64 24.11 31.90
N ALA A 442 -19.62 23.87 31.03
CA ALA A 442 -19.43 23.06 29.82
C ALA A 442 -18.55 23.81 28.82
N ILE A 443 -17.63 23.09 28.18
CA ILE A 443 -16.76 23.66 27.14
C ILE A 443 -17.60 23.94 25.90
N THR A 444 -17.54 25.18 25.41
CA THR A 444 -18.21 25.62 24.18
C THR A 444 -17.20 25.78 23.05
N GLU A 445 -17.71 25.86 21.80
CA GLU A 445 -16.89 26.20 20.62
C GLU A 445 -16.12 27.51 20.82
N ASP A 446 -16.77 28.53 21.40
CA ASP A 446 -16.17 29.84 21.63
C ASP A 446 -15.00 29.75 22.62
N HIS A 447 -15.11 28.91 23.68
CA HIS A 447 -14.00 28.64 24.58
C HIS A 447 -12.82 28.01 23.84
N VAL A 448 -13.04 26.96 23.05
CA VAL A 448 -11.99 26.29 22.29
C VAL A 448 -11.33 27.25 21.30
N ARG A 449 -12.10 28.07 20.60
CA ARG A 449 -11.58 29.08 19.68
C ARG A 449 -10.70 30.12 20.41
N ALA A 450 -11.18 30.71 21.50
CA ALA A 450 -10.43 31.69 22.26
C ALA A 450 -9.10 31.11 22.83
N TRP A 451 -9.14 29.87 23.35
CA TRP A 451 -7.95 29.17 23.82
C TRP A 451 -6.96 28.90 22.70
N ARG A 452 -7.45 28.49 21.54
CA ARG A 452 -6.61 28.22 20.35
C ARG A 452 -5.89 29.49 19.89
N GLU A 453 -6.55 30.61 19.84
CA GLU A 453 -5.97 31.91 19.48
C GLU A 453 -4.89 32.34 20.48
N LYS A 454 -5.18 32.23 21.79
CA LYS A 454 -4.18 32.49 22.86
C LYS A 454 -2.98 31.54 22.76
N ALA A 455 -3.21 30.23 22.51
CA ALA A 455 -2.14 29.25 22.38
C ALA A 455 -1.26 29.53 21.15
N ASN A 456 -1.84 29.89 20.01
CA ASN A 456 -1.09 30.25 18.80
C ASN A 456 -0.21 31.49 19.04
N THR A 457 -0.75 32.54 19.66
CA THR A 457 0.00 33.75 19.98
C THR A 457 1.14 33.46 20.95
N LYS A 458 0.88 32.63 21.97
CA LYS A 458 1.89 32.23 22.94
C LYS A 458 3.01 31.41 22.30
N ALA A 459 2.66 30.44 21.45
CA ALA A 459 3.62 29.62 20.72
C ALA A 459 4.52 30.46 19.80
N ALA A 460 3.95 31.46 19.12
CA ALA A 460 4.73 32.36 18.27
C ALA A 460 5.75 33.20 19.07
N ARG A 461 5.37 33.67 20.25
CA ARG A 461 6.26 34.45 21.16
C ARG A 461 7.36 33.56 21.75
N ASP A 462 6.99 32.39 22.26
CA ASP A 462 7.91 31.51 22.97
C ASP A 462 8.90 30.81 22.02
N ALA A 463 8.59 30.69 20.70
CA ALA A 463 9.48 30.12 19.71
C ALA A 463 10.78 30.94 19.47
N GLY A 464 10.81 32.22 19.82
CA GLY A 464 11.98 33.05 19.64
C GLY A 464 12.45 33.10 18.17
N PHE A 465 13.76 33.11 17.93
CA PHE A 465 14.33 33.19 16.59
C PHE A 465 13.98 31.98 15.68
N ALA A 466 13.62 30.84 16.26
CA ALA A 466 13.20 29.68 15.46
C ALA A 466 11.90 29.96 14.70
N TYR A 467 11.09 30.91 15.15
CA TYR A 467 9.86 31.31 14.49
C TYR A 467 10.08 31.87 13.07
N GLU A 468 11.17 32.56 12.86
CA GLU A 468 11.55 33.13 11.56
C GLU A 468 11.65 32.01 10.48
N ALA A 469 12.48 30.99 10.74
CA ALA A 469 12.67 29.88 9.82
C ALA A 469 11.37 29.06 9.64
N TYR A 470 10.66 28.83 10.71
CA TYR A 470 9.38 28.10 10.70
C TYR A 470 8.35 28.78 9.79
N VAL A 471 8.14 30.10 9.96
CA VAL A 471 7.14 30.84 9.13
C VAL A 471 7.56 30.90 7.66
N ARG A 472 8.85 31.14 7.37
CA ARG A 472 9.36 31.16 5.99
C ARG A 472 9.15 29.82 5.28
N LEU A 473 9.37 28.70 5.98
CA LEU A 473 9.08 27.36 5.45
C LEU A 473 7.57 27.15 5.21
N LYS A 474 6.71 27.63 6.09
CA LYS A 474 5.25 27.56 5.88
C LYS A 474 4.81 28.38 4.68
N LEU A 475 5.32 29.58 4.51
CA LEU A 475 5.03 30.43 3.36
C LEU A 475 5.48 29.73 2.07
N ALA A 476 6.63 29.07 2.06
CA ALA A 476 7.10 28.28 0.92
C ALA A 476 6.17 27.09 0.63
N SER A 477 5.69 26.40 1.67
CA SER A 477 4.73 25.28 1.52
C SER A 477 3.41 25.75 0.89
N VAL A 478 2.87 26.89 1.32
CA VAL A 478 1.64 27.45 0.75
C VAL A 478 1.82 27.86 -0.71
N ARG A 479 2.93 28.48 -1.07
CA ARG A 479 3.23 28.82 -2.48
C ARG A 479 3.35 27.55 -3.33
N GLY A 480 4.01 26.53 -2.81
CA GLY A 480 4.08 25.19 -3.46
C GLY A 480 2.70 24.58 -3.68
N PHE A 481 1.79 24.71 -2.70
CA PHE A 481 0.40 24.24 -2.83
C PHE A 481 -0.34 24.99 -3.97
N ILE A 482 -0.23 26.32 -4.03
CA ILE A 482 -0.87 27.12 -5.09
C ILE A 482 -0.31 26.73 -6.46
N SER A 483 1.02 26.59 -6.57
CA SER A 483 1.69 26.16 -7.81
C SER A 483 1.20 24.78 -8.25
N LYS A 484 0.99 23.86 -7.31
CA LYS A 484 0.43 22.54 -7.58
C LYS A 484 -0.99 22.62 -8.15
N VAL A 485 -1.88 23.44 -7.57
CA VAL A 485 -3.23 23.63 -8.10
C VAL A 485 -3.19 24.13 -9.55
N VAL A 486 -2.32 25.10 -9.86
CA VAL A 486 -2.14 25.61 -11.23
C VAL A 486 -1.64 24.53 -12.18
N MET A 487 -0.65 23.71 -11.74
CA MET A 487 -0.11 22.60 -12.53
C MET A 487 -1.17 21.54 -12.79
N ASP A 488 -1.93 21.14 -11.77
CA ASP A 488 -2.99 20.13 -11.87
C ASP A 488 -4.06 20.57 -12.89
N VAL A 489 -4.51 21.84 -12.81
CA VAL A 489 -5.48 22.42 -13.78
C VAL A 489 -4.95 22.47 -15.21
N ARG A 490 -3.65 22.72 -15.37
CA ARG A 490 -3.01 22.82 -16.71
C ARG A 490 -2.56 21.46 -17.27
N GLY A 491 -2.58 20.39 -16.46
CA GLY A 491 -2.00 19.12 -16.84
C GLY A 491 -0.49 19.19 -17.05
N VAL A 492 0.21 20.04 -16.27
CA VAL A 492 1.66 20.23 -16.38
C VAL A 492 2.39 19.20 -15.53
N GLN A 493 3.29 18.43 -16.13
CA GLN A 493 4.07 17.45 -15.39
C GLN A 493 5.02 18.13 -14.40
N PRO A 494 5.10 17.63 -13.15
CA PRO A 494 6.09 18.07 -12.18
C PRO A 494 7.52 17.91 -12.75
N GLY A 495 8.38 18.90 -12.47
CA GLY A 495 9.77 18.90 -12.97
C GLY A 495 9.97 19.41 -14.38
N SER A 496 8.90 19.73 -15.13
CA SER A 496 9.04 20.38 -16.44
C SER A 496 9.47 21.85 -16.33
N PRO A 497 10.07 22.44 -17.38
CA PRO A 497 10.39 23.87 -17.41
C PRO A 497 9.17 24.76 -17.16
N PHE A 498 7.98 24.33 -17.60
CA PHE A 498 6.75 25.07 -17.36
C PHE A 498 6.32 25.00 -15.90
N ALA A 499 6.46 23.83 -15.25
CA ALA A 499 6.20 23.70 -13.82
C ALA A 499 7.10 24.64 -12.98
N ARG A 500 8.38 24.72 -13.34
CA ARG A 500 9.32 25.66 -12.71
C ARG A 500 8.90 27.10 -12.91
N ALA A 501 8.49 27.48 -14.12
CA ALA A 501 8.02 28.83 -14.40
C ALA A 501 6.78 29.19 -13.57
N ILE A 502 5.83 28.27 -13.44
CA ILE A 502 4.64 28.48 -12.58
C ILE A 502 5.08 28.75 -11.14
N ALA A 503 6.00 27.95 -10.58
CA ALA A 503 6.49 28.13 -9.22
C ALA A 503 7.17 29.51 -9.04
N GLU A 504 8.06 29.90 -9.94
CA GLU A 504 8.75 31.20 -9.89
C GLU A 504 7.77 32.37 -10.04
N ILE A 505 6.72 32.25 -10.86
CA ILE A 505 5.70 33.28 -11.04
C ILE A 505 4.89 33.45 -9.74
N ILE A 506 4.50 32.34 -9.09
CA ILE A 506 3.78 32.41 -7.81
C ILE A 506 4.67 32.99 -6.71
N ASP A 507 5.96 32.66 -6.69
CA ASP A 507 6.92 33.23 -5.74
C ASP A 507 7.09 34.75 -5.97
N ALA A 508 7.23 35.20 -7.23
CA ALA A 508 7.31 36.61 -7.58
C ALA A 508 6.04 37.39 -7.21
N TRP A 509 4.86 36.81 -7.51
CA TRP A 509 3.58 37.36 -7.09
C TRP A 509 3.48 37.53 -5.57
N ALA A 510 3.89 36.52 -4.80
CA ALA A 510 3.79 36.54 -3.35
C ALA A 510 4.65 37.64 -2.72
N ILE A 511 5.81 37.93 -3.28
CA ILE A 511 6.68 39.04 -2.89
C ILE A 511 5.99 40.38 -3.21
N GLU A 512 5.49 40.56 -4.42
CA GLU A 512 4.80 41.78 -4.87
C GLU A 512 3.51 42.06 -4.10
N ALA A 513 2.80 40.98 -3.73
CA ALA A 513 1.59 41.07 -2.90
C ALA A 513 1.88 41.35 -1.41
N GLY A 514 3.15 41.36 -0.99
CA GLY A 514 3.55 41.57 0.40
C GLY A 514 3.14 40.43 1.37
N VAL A 515 2.87 39.23 0.83
CA VAL A 515 2.51 38.05 1.64
C VAL A 515 3.69 37.15 1.93
N THR A 516 4.86 37.45 1.33
CA THR A 516 6.16 36.85 1.65
C THR A 516 7.27 37.88 1.45
N PHE A 517 8.50 37.54 1.79
CA PHE A 517 9.63 38.45 1.84
C PHE A 517 10.74 37.97 0.91
N ALA A 518 11.38 38.91 0.21
CA ALA A 518 12.53 38.60 -0.61
C ALA A 518 13.71 38.11 0.27
N PRO A 519 14.57 37.23 -0.27
CA PRO A 519 15.79 36.88 0.44
C PRO A 519 16.64 38.13 0.72
N GLY A 520 17.00 38.36 1.99
CA GLY A 520 17.86 39.48 2.38
C GLY A 520 17.17 40.85 2.57
N ASP A 521 15.85 40.91 2.59
CA ASP A 521 15.12 42.16 2.83
C ASP A 521 15.22 42.72 4.26
N GLY A 522 15.81 41.96 5.16
CA GLY A 522 16.02 42.36 6.58
C GLY A 522 14.74 42.41 7.43
N HIS A 523 13.57 42.04 6.88
CA HIS A 523 12.33 41.99 7.64
C HIS A 523 12.36 40.89 8.70
N SER A 524 11.93 41.21 9.92
CA SER A 524 11.87 40.29 11.04
C SER A 524 10.42 39.93 11.40
N LEU A 525 10.00 38.73 11.07
CA LEU A 525 8.70 38.17 11.45
C LEU A 525 8.53 38.07 12.98
N GLN A 526 9.63 37.84 13.68
CA GLN A 526 9.62 37.81 15.14
C GLN A 526 9.34 39.21 15.73
N ALA A 527 9.86 40.27 15.11
CA ALA A 527 9.55 41.63 15.54
C ALA A 527 8.08 41.94 15.32
N ASP A 528 7.45 41.52 14.23
CA ASP A 528 6.02 41.67 14.02
C ASP A 528 5.19 41.04 15.16
N VAL A 529 5.56 39.83 15.59
CA VAL A 529 4.87 39.13 16.70
C VAL A 529 5.11 39.86 18.02
N ALA A 530 6.32 40.31 18.31
CA ALA A 530 6.66 40.99 19.55
C ALA A 530 5.91 42.33 19.68
N ASN A 531 5.76 43.07 18.59
CA ASN A 531 5.13 44.37 18.54
C ASN A 531 3.60 44.29 18.32
N GLY A 532 3.01 43.07 18.19
CA GLY A 532 1.58 42.89 17.90
C GLY A 532 1.18 43.20 16.47
N ALA A 533 2.13 43.56 15.61
CA ALA A 533 1.85 43.87 14.18
C ALA A 533 1.46 42.64 13.38
N ALA A 534 1.79 41.41 13.85
CA ALA A 534 1.45 40.18 13.18
C ALA A 534 -0.06 40.00 12.93
N ALA A 535 -0.92 40.50 13.83
CA ALA A 535 -2.37 40.36 13.70
C ALA A 535 -2.93 41.08 12.45
N THR A 536 -2.24 42.09 11.95
CA THR A 536 -2.65 42.88 10.76
C THR A 536 -1.77 42.60 9.53
N SER A 537 -0.78 41.73 9.65
CA SER A 537 0.17 41.45 8.59
C SER A 537 -0.41 40.55 7.50
N GLY A 538 -0.17 40.90 6.23
CA GLY A 538 -0.66 40.15 5.05
C GLY A 538 -0.23 38.67 5.05
N TRP A 539 1.00 38.38 5.52
CA TRP A 539 1.49 37.02 5.58
C TRP A 539 0.73 36.11 6.57
N VAL A 540 0.22 36.66 7.69
CA VAL A 540 -0.60 35.90 8.63
C VAL A 540 -1.94 35.55 8.01
N SER A 541 -2.64 36.54 7.42
CA SER A 541 -3.89 36.31 6.72
C SER A 541 -3.74 35.28 5.59
N PHE A 542 -2.62 35.32 4.86
CA PHE A 542 -2.30 34.37 3.79
C PHE A 542 -2.12 32.95 4.33
N LEU A 543 -1.39 32.76 5.44
CA LEU A 543 -1.26 31.44 6.09
C LEU A 543 -2.59 30.93 6.66
N LEU A 544 -3.38 31.82 7.30
CA LEU A 544 -4.68 31.41 7.83
C LEU A 544 -5.61 30.90 6.73
N ALA A 545 -5.58 31.53 5.57
CA ALA A 545 -6.46 31.21 4.45
C ALA A 545 -6.03 29.97 3.63
N LEU A 546 -4.73 29.66 3.55
CA LEU A 546 -4.19 28.73 2.55
C LEU A 546 -3.22 27.66 3.08
N ASP A 547 -2.83 27.68 4.37
CA ASP A 547 -1.94 26.67 4.93
C ASP A 547 -2.67 25.37 5.23
N VAL A 548 -3.03 24.65 4.17
CA VAL A 548 -3.68 23.34 4.21
C VAL A 548 -2.81 22.32 4.95
N ASP A 549 -1.50 22.37 4.70
CA ASP A 549 -0.56 21.42 5.29
C ASP A 549 -0.48 21.53 6.83
N TYR A 550 -0.62 22.74 7.38
CA TYR A 550 -0.70 22.93 8.84
C TYR A 550 -1.94 22.26 9.43
N ARG A 551 -3.12 22.40 8.76
CA ARG A 551 -4.36 21.76 9.22
C ARG A 551 -4.26 20.25 9.15
N ARG A 552 -3.68 19.73 8.08
CA ARG A 552 -3.45 18.28 7.91
C ARG A 552 -2.51 17.76 9.00
N ARG A 553 -1.38 18.42 9.25
CA ARG A 553 -0.45 18.03 10.32
C ARG A 553 -1.12 18.03 11.68
N ARG A 554 -1.90 19.06 12.01
CA ARG A 554 -2.65 19.13 13.28
C ARG A 554 -3.61 17.96 13.42
N LEU A 555 -4.37 17.61 12.39
CA LEU A 555 -5.31 16.50 12.41
C LEU A 555 -4.59 15.16 12.60
N HIS A 556 -3.48 14.92 11.91
CA HIS A 556 -2.66 13.71 12.12
C HIS A 556 -2.10 13.65 13.54
N PHE A 557 -1.69 14.78 14.09
CA PHE A 557 -1.22 14.85 15.49
C PHE A 557 -2.33 14.55 16.50
N LEU A 558 -3.55 15.00 16.23
CA LEU A 558 -4.72 14.65 17.02
C LEU A 558 -5.05 13.16 16.95
N VAL A 559 -4.94 12.56 15.77
CA VAL A 559 -5.11 11.10 15.59
C VAL A 559 -4.09 10.33 16.41
N GLU A 560 -2.82 10.76 16.39
CA GLU A 560 -1.77 10.15 17.23
C GLU A 560 -2.03 10.34 18.73
N GLY A 561 -2.54 11.49 19.11
CA GLY A 561 -2.97 11.73 20.50
C GLY A 561 -4.04 10.76 20.96
N GLN A 562 -4.96 10.33 20.06
CA GLN A 562 -5.93 9.30 20.41
C GLN A 562 -5.26 7.92 20.59
N ASN A 563 -4.22 7.58 19.82
CA ASN A 563 -3.46 6.36 20.04
C ASN A 563 -2.86 6.30 21.43
N ARG A 564 -2.37 7.42 21.93
CA ARG A 564 -1.86 7.53 23.31
C ARG A 564 -2.97 7.33 24.36
N LEU A 565 -4.17 7.86 24.13
CA LEU A 565 -5.33 7.64 25.01
C LEU A 565 -5.68 6.15 25.13
N TYR A 566 -5.61 5.38 24.05
CA TYR A 566 -5.84 3.93 24.12
C TYR A 566 -4.85 3.20 25.03
N GLN A 567 -3.61 3.66 25.09
CA GLN A 567 -2.61 3.07 25.99
C GLN A 567 -2.89 3.39 27.45
N MET A 568 -3.59 4.49 27.74
CA MET A 568 -3.94 4.94 29.08
C MET A 568 -5.30 4.43 29.58
N LEU A 569 -6.11 3.81 28.70
CA LEU A 569 -7.41 3.25 29.10
C LEU A 569 -7.26 2.23 30.22
N GLY A 570 -8.01 2.42 31.29
CA GLY A 570 -7.95 1.58 32.48
C GLY A 570 -6.87 1.99 33.53
N ALA A 571 -6.01 2.97 33.23
CA ALA A 571 -5.09 3.54 34.20
C ALA A 571 -5.81 4.53 35.13
N ASP A 572 -5.16 4.86 36.27
CA ASP A 572 -5.69 5.83 37.25
C ASP A 572 -6.02 7.18 36.61
N GLY A 573 -7.27 7.60 36.77
CA GLY A 573 -7.82 8.84 36.21
C GLY A 573 -8.29 8.77 34.77
N PHE A 574 -8.20 7.58 34.13
CA PHE A 574 -8.77 7.28 32.80
C PHE A 574 -9.75 6.10 32.82
N ALA A 575 -10.02 5.53 34.01
CA ALA A 575 -10.89 4.35 34.17
C ALA A 575 -12.32 4.59 33.63
N ASP A 576 -12.83 5.80 33.78
CA ASP A 576 -14.19 6.19 33.34
C ASP A 576 -14.23 6.72 31.90
N LEU A 577 -13.10 6.73 31.18
CA LEU A 577 -13.06 7.20 29.79
C LEU A 577 -13.65 6.10 28.87
N ASP A 578 -14.75 6.46 28.16
CA ASP A 578 -15.42 5.55 27.23
C ASP A 578 -14.55 5.29 25.98
N PRO A 579 -14.08 4.03 25.78
CA PRO A 579 -13.31 3.69 24.56
C PRO A 579 -14.08 3.96 23.27
N ALA A 580 -15.41 3.77 23.28
CA ALA A 580 -16.22 4.07 22.11
C ALA A 580 -16.29 5.58 21.82
N GLY A 581 -16.19 6.42 22.85
CA GLY A 581 -16.04 7.87 22.70
C GLY A 581 -14.74 8.25 22.02
N VAL A 582 -13.63 7.61 22.42
CA VAL A 582 -12.30 7.80 21.79
C VAL A 582 -12.33 7.36 20.33
N ASP A 583 -12.95 6.20 20.02
CA ASP A 583 -13.15 5.70 18.66
C ASP A 583 -13.97 6.68 17.81
N ARG A 584 -15.07 7.21 18.34
CA ARG A 584 -15.92 8.18 17.62
C ARG A 584 -15.14 9.47 17.31
N LEU A 585 -14.41 10.02 18.28
CA LEU A 585 -13.63 11.24 18.08
C LEU A 585 -12.52 11.04 17.05
N LYS A 586 -11.76 9.91 17.14
CA LYS A 586 -10.71 9.60 16.19
C LYS A 586 -11.25 9.45 14.75
N ARG A 587 -12.40 8.80 14.60
CA ARG A 587 -13.08 8.69 13.30
C ARG A 587 -13.44 10.08 12.73
N LYS A 588 -13.93 10.98 13.59
CA LYS A 588 -14.25 12.36 13.18
C LYS A 588 -13.02 13.14 12.72
N PHE A 589 -11.87 12.93 13.33
CA PHE A 589 -10.63 13.53 12.82
C PHE A 589 -10.25 12.98 11.42
N TYR A 590 -10.47 11.70 11.15
CA TYR A 590 -10.29 11.18 9.78
C TYR A 590 -11.33 11.73 8.79
N ASP A 591 -12.59 11.93 9.22
CA ASP A 591 -13.60 12.60 8.39
C ASP A 591 -13.16 14.03 8.04
N CYS A 592 -12.52 14.75 8.98
CA CYS A 592 -11.95 16.08 8.74
C CYS A 592 -10.78 16.05 7.75
N ILE A 593 -9.88 15.06 7.86
CA ILE A 593 -8.76 14.87 6.90
C ILE A 593 -9.33 14.61 5.50
N GLU A 594 -10.31 13.73 5.40
CA GLU A 594 -10.96 13.43 4.12
C GLU A 594 -11.71 14.64 3.54
N ALA A 595 -12.33 15.45 4.38
CA ALA A 595 -12.97 16.69 3.96
C ALA A 595 -11.95 17.69 3.41
N LEU A 596 -10.78 17.78 4.04
CA LEU A 596 -9.70 18.63 3.57
C LEU A 596 -9.16 18.17 2.21
N ASP A 597 -8.97 16.86 2.02
CA ASP A 597 -8.54 16.27 0.74
C ASP A 597 -9.56 16.51 -0.39
N ARG A 598 -10.87 16.44 -0.07
CA ARG A 598 -11.94 16.78 -1.03
C ARG A 598 -11.92 18.27 -1.42
N ARG A 599 -11.63 19.17 -0.49
CA ARG A 599 -11.53 20.62 -0.77
C ARG A 599 -10.32 20.92 -1.65
N GLU A 600 -9.18 20.25 -1.44
CA GLU A 600 -8.03 20.35 -2.36
C GLU A 600 -8.38 19.88 -3.77
N ALA A 601 -9.02 18.73 -3.90
CA ALA A 601 -9.44 18.20 -5.19
C ALA A 601 -10.48 19.12 -5.87
N ALA A 602 -11.39 19.71 -5.09
CA ALA A 602 -12.37 20.67 -5.59
C ALA A 602 -11.70 21.94 -6.13
N ALA A 603 -10.61 22.40 -5.52
CA ALA A 603 -9.88 23.55 -6.02
C ALA A 603 -9.24 23.29 -7.41
N ALA A 604 -8.71 22.09 -7.63
CA ALA A 604 -8.17 21.69 -8.95
C ALA A 604 -9.28 21.49 -10.00
N ALA A 605 -10.51 21.17 -9.58
CA ALA A 605 -11.64 20.93 -10.47
C ALA A 605 -12.58 22.15 -10.64
N ASP A 606 -12.33 23.27 -9.94
CA ASP A 606 -13.20 24.46 -9.95
C ASP A 606 -13.18 25.15 -11.31
N PRO A 607 -14.34 25.34 -11.98
CA PRO A 607 -14.38 25.94 -13.33
C PRO A 607 -13.84 27.37 -13.41
N ALA A 608 -14.04 28.20 -12.36
CA ALA A 608 -13.54 29.56 -12.34
C ALA A 608 -12.01 29.60 -12.16
N ILE A 609 -11.44 28.71 -11.33
CA ILE A 609 -10.00 28.54 -11.23
C ILE A 609 -9.45 28.09 -12.58
N ALA A 610 -10.09 27.10 -13.22
CA ALA A 610 -9.65 26.58 -14.52
C ALA A 610 -9.70 27.65 -15.61
N GLU A 611 -10.70 28.53 -15.63
CA GLU A 611 -10.79 29.64 -16.56
C GLU A 611 -9.63 30.64 -16.37
N ILE A 612 -9.40 31.09 -15.13
CA ILE A 612 -8.31 32.05 -14.84
C ILE A 612 -6.96 31.45 -15.18
N VAL A 613 -6.73 30.19 -14.81
CA VAL A 613 -5.46 29.49 -15.05
C VAL A 613 -5.20 29.32 -16.55
N ARG A 614 -6.21 28.94 -17.34
CA ARG A 614 -6.06 28.82 -18.80
C ARG A 614 -5.81 30.16 -19.47
N ASP A 615 -6.43 31.23 -18.96
CA ASP A 615 -6.23 32.56 -19.49
C ASP A 615 -4.85 33.13 -19.18
N VAL A 616 -4.38 32.98 -17.95
CA VAL A 616 -3.09 33.51 -17.49
C VAL A 616 -1.93 32.65 -17.97
N PHE A 617 -1.98 31.34 -17.79
CA PHE A 617 -0.88 30.43 -18.12
C PHE A 617 -1.10 29.73 -19.47
N ARG A 618 -1.33 30.50 -20.54
CA ARG A 618 -1.67 29.97 -21.89
C ARG A 618 -0.56 29.17 -22.55
N ALA A 619 0.67 29.59 -22.40
CA ALA A 619 1.82 28.98 -23.06
C ALA A 619 2.97 28.76 -22.10
N ALA A 620 3.75 27.72 -22.36
CA ALA A 620 5.02 27.52 -21.71
C ALA A 620 6.02 28.60 -22.09
N PRO A 621 6.95 29.00 -21.19
CA PRO A 621 7.98 29.96 -21.49
C PRO A 621 8.91 29.48 -22.62
N SER A 622 9.39 30.37 -23.44
CA SER A 622 10.38 30.09 -24.50
C SER A 622 11.74 29.68 -23.90
N GLY A 623 12.59 29.05 -24.67
CA GLY A 623 13.93 28.67 -24.22
C GLY A 623 14.80 29.85 -23.76
N ALA A 624 14.57 31.08 -24.26
CA ALA A 624 15.22 32.29 -23.79
C ALA A 624 14.71 32.71 -22.41
N GLU A 625 13.40 32.66 -22.21
CA GLU A 625 12.73 32.97 -20.93
C GLU A 625 13.07 31.97 -19.85
N VAL A 626 13.27 30.69 -20.18
CA VAL A 626 13.71 29.65 -19.23
C VAL A 626 15.12 29.93 -18.70
N ARG A 627 16.02 30.52 -19.51
CA ARG A 627 17.37 30.91 -19.08
C ARG A 627 17.36 32.08 -18.09
N GLU A 628 16.38 32.99 -18.22
CA GLU A 628 16.25 34.19 -17.36
C GLU A 628 14.94 34.10 -16.54
N ILE A 629 14.61 32.92 -16.04
CA ILE A 629 13.30 32.59 -15.48
C ILE A 629 12.85 33.52 -14.34
N ALA A 630 13.78 33.97 -13.49
CA ALA A 630 13.46 34.88 -12.40
C ALA A 630 13.05 36.27 -12.87
N ALA A 631 13.67 36.82 -13.98
CA ALA A 631 13.29 38.08 -14.59
C ALA A 631 11.94 37.95 -15.30
N TYR A 632 11.77 36.87 -16.04
CA TYR A 632 10.50 36.52 -16.68
C TYR A 632 9.36 36.45 -15.66
N ALA A 633 9.55 35.72 -14.57
CA ALA A 633 8.54 35.53 -13.53
C ALA A 633 8.10 36.84 -12.88
N ARG A 634 9.06 37.72 -12.54
CA ARG A 634 8.74 39.06 -11.99
C ARG A 634 7.92 39.90 -12.97
N SER A 635 8.34 39.99 -14.25
CA SER A 635 7.63 40.75 -15.29
C SER A 635 6.23 40.15 -15.55
N PHE A 636 6.09 38.82 -15.50
CA PHE A 636 4.84 38.14 -15.71
C PHE A 636 3.90 38.37 -14.51
N ALA A 637 4.35 38.23 -13.28
CA ALA A 637 3.60 38.47 -12.07
C ALA A 637 3.04 39.89 -11.98
N ALA A 638 3.86 40.89 -12.27
CA ALA A 638 3.47 42.30 -12.32
C ALA A 638 2.39 42.57 -13.39
N ARG A 639 2.57 42.00 -14.59
CA ARG A 639 1.58 42.14 -15.68
C ARG A 639 0.24 41.50 -15.39
N HIS A 640 0.22 40.36 -14.75
CA HIS A 640 -0.97 39.54 -14.48
C HIS A 640 -1.47 39.65 -13.04
N LYS A 641 -0.94 40.55 -12.24
CA LYS A 641 -1.25 40.68 -10.80
C LYS A 641 -2.73 40.62 -10.50
N PRO A 642 -3.64 41.40 -11.17
CA PRO A 642 -5.07 41.36 -10.82
C PRO A 642 -5.70 39.99 -11.08
N SER A 643 -5.23 39.24 -12.05
CA SER A 643 -5.74 37.88 -12.34
C SER A 643 -5.20 36.87 -11.35
N LEU A 644 -3.92 36.99 -10.94
CA LEU A 644 -3.32 36.17 -9.89
C LEU A 644 -4.00 36.43 -8.54
N ASP A 645 -4.28 37.68 -8.20
CA ASP A 645 -5.03 38.05 -6.96
C ASP A 645 -6.42 37.37 -6.95
N ARG A 646 -7.15 37.39 -8.08
CA ARG A 646 -8.44 36.70 -8.21
C ARG A 646 -8.31 35.18 -8.10
N LEU A 647 -7.26 34.61 -8.70
CA LEU A 647 -6.98 33.18 -8.61
C LEU A 647 -6.78 32.75 -7.17
N ILE A 648 -5.92 33.45 -6.43
CA ILE A 648 -5.60 33.14 -5.04
C ILE A 648 -6.83 33.31 -4.13
N ALA A 649 -7.60 34.39 -4.31
CA ALA A 649 -8.84 34.60 -3.59
C ALA A 649 -9.86 33.48 -3.85
N ARG A 650 -9.96 33.00 -5.11
CA ARG A 650 -10.85 31.89 -5.44
C ARG A 650 -10.39 30.57 -4.84
N ILE A 651 -9.09 30.25 -4.91
CA ILE A 651 -8.52 29.06 -4.26
C ILE A 651 -8.84 29.09 -2.76
N SER A 652 -8.59 30.20 -2.07
CA SER A 652 -8.90 30.38 -0.65
C SER A 652 -10.39 30.14 -0.34
N ALA A 653 -11.28 30.70 -1.17
CA ALA A 653 -12.72 30.54 -0.98
C ALA A 653 -13.21 29.08 -1.15
N VAL A 654 -12.62 28.33 -2.09
CA VAL A 654 -12.95 26.91 -2.31
C VAL A 654 -12.41 26.03 -1.20
N ILE A 655 -11.19 26.30 -0.74
CA ILE A 655 -10.54 25.54 0.34
C ILE A 655 -11.21 25.78 1.69
N ASP A 656 -11.63 27.01 1.99
CA ASP A 656 -12.35 27.42 3.20
C ASP A 656 -11.78 26.79 4.50
N LEU A 657 -10.55 27.16 4.83
CA LEU A 657 -9.87 26.63 6.03
C LEU A 657 -10.49 27.09 7.34
N ASP A 658 -11.25 28.18 7.34
CA ASP A 658 -11.94 28.67 8.53
C ASP A 658 -13.08 27.70 8.92
N ALA A 659 -13.85 27.20 7.96
CA ALA A 659 -14.83 26.15 8.21
C ALA A 659 -14.17 24.88 8.74
N SER A 660 -13.08 24.43 8.09
CA SER A 660 -12.33 23.26 8.56
C SER A 660 -11.80 23.40 9.99
N THR A 661 -11.41 24.62 10.39
CA THR A 661 -10.94 24.89 11.76
C THR A 661 -12.10 24.89 12.76
N ARG A 662 -13.24 25.48 12.40
CA ARG A 662 -14.46 25.46 13.22
C ARG A 662 -14.98 24.04 13.44
N ASP A 663 -14.96 23.19 12.42
CA ASP A 663 -15.36 21.79 12.54
C ASP A 663 -14.58 21.09 13.67
N ILE A 664 -13.28 21.34 13.78
CA ILE A 664 -12.44 20.76 14.84
C ILE A 664 -12.80 21.40 16.20
N ASP A 665 -13.00 22.73 16.29
CA ASP A 665 -13.36 23.40 17.52
C ASP A 665 -14.69 22.84 18.08
N VAL A 666 -15.69 22.61 17.21
CA VAL A 666 -16.97 21.96 17.55
C VAL A 666 -16.77 20.53 18.06
N LEU A 667 -15.94 19.72 17.37
CA LEU A 667 -15.68 18.34 17.80
C LEU A 667 -15.06 18.29 19.20
N LEU A 668 -14.16 19.21 19.50
CA LEU A 668 -13.53 19.30 20.83
C LEU A 668 -14.50 19.76 21.91
N ALA A 669 -15.41 20.70 21.61
CA ALA A 669 -16.46 21.09 22.52
C ALA A 669 -17.36 19.90 22.90
N GLN A 670 -17.61 18.97 22.00
CA GLN A 670 -18.39 17.74 22.26
C GLN A 670 -17.74 16.79 23.26
N THR A 671 -16.43 16.93 23.55
CA THR A 671 -15.72 16.14 24.58
C THR A 671 -15.90 16.70 25.99
N SER A 672 -16.67 17.77 26.18
CA SER A 672 -16.89 18.42 27.47
C SER A 672 -17.33 17.47 28.59
N GLY A 673 -18.10 16.42 28.27
CA GLY A 673 -18.54 15.40 29.23
C GLY A 673 -17.49 14.30 29.55
N TRP A 674 -16.28 14.39 29.02
CA TRP A 674 -15.24 13.38 29.29
C TRP A 674 -14.61 13.56 30.68
N PRO A 675 -14.05 12.48 31.28
CA PRO A 675 -13.25 12.59 32.48
C PRO A 675 -12.13 13.63 32.33
N ARG A 676 -11.91 14.44 33.38
CA ARG A 676 -11.00 15.60 33.34
C ARG A 676 -9.63 15.31 32.73
N ARG A 677 -9.02 14.16 33.05
CA ARG A 677 -7.70 13.78 32.49
C ARG A 677 -7.78 13.46 31.01
N GLY A 678 -8.79 12.75 30.56
CA GLY A 678 -9.01 12.46 29.14
C GLY A 678 -9.25 13.71 28.31
N LEU A 679 -10.09 14.61 28.83
CA LEU A 679 -10.35 15.91 28.22
C LEU A 679 -9.08 16.78 28.14
N HIS A 680 -8.30 16.84 29.23
CA HIS A 680 -7.03 17.58 29.27
C HIS A 680 -6.05 17.07 28.20
N GLU A 681 -5.89 15.75 28.07
CA GLU A 681 -5.00 15.19 27.04
C GLU A 681 -5.43 15.55 25.61
N VAL A 682 -6.72 15.56 25.30
CA VAL A 682 -7.22 15.98 23.99
C VAL A 682 -6.95 17.46 23.75
N LEU A 683 -7.21 18.33 24.76
CA LEU A 683 -6.93 19.75 24.68
C LEU A 683 -5.43 20.05 24.56
N VAL A 684 -4.57 19.33 25.31
CA VAL A 684 -3.11 19.44 25.19
C VAL A 684 -2.67 19.13 23.77
N ASN A 685 -3.19 18.07 23.14
CA ASN A 685 -2.83 17.74 21.76
C ASN A 685 -3.28 18.80 20.76
N TYR A 686 -4.43 19.44 20.95
CA TYR A 686 -4.93 20.48 20.05
C TYR A 686 -4.28 21.84 20.25
N LEU A 687 -4.31 22.33 21.47
CA LEU A 687 -3.81 23.66 21.81
C LEU A 687 -2.28 23.70 21.92
N GLY A 688 -1.66 22.56 22.24
CA GLY A 688 -0.21 22.39 22.26
C GLY A 688 0.41 22.18 20.88
N PHE A 689 -0.37 21.83 19.87
CA PHE A 689 0.15 21.55 18.52
C PHE A 689 1.01 22.69 17.94
N PRO A 690 0.67 23.97 18.04
CA PRO A 690 1.52 25.05 17.53
C PRO A 690 2.94 25.04 18.10
N PHE A 691 3.12 24.69 19.38
CA PHE A 691 4.43 24.58 20.00
C PHE A 691 5.23 23.42 19.42
N TRP A 692 4.59 22.23 19.25
CA TRP A 692 5.24 21.08 18.63
C TRP A 692 5.54 21.32 17.17
N ASP A 693 4.64 21.99 16.40
CA ASP A 693 4.84 22.23 14.98
C ASP A 693 6.08 23.12 14.73
N VAL A 694 6.32 24.11 15.56
CA VAL A 694 7.55 24.93 15.51
C VAL A 694 8.81 24.07 15.71
N LEU A 695 8.77 23.10 16.62
CA LEU A 695 9.92 22.23 16.89
C LEU A 695 10.14 21.17 15.81
N THR A 696 9.08 20.67 15.21
CA THR A 696 9.12 19.45 14.37
C THR A 696 9.05 19.74 12.88
N PHE A 697 8.34 20.76 12.44
CA PHE A 697 8.17 21.06 11.01
C PHE A 697 9.47 21.42 10.29
N PRO A 698 10.42 22.18 10.85
CA PRO A 698 11.70 22.45 10.22
C PRO A 698 12.60 21.21 10.09
N VAL A 699 12.41 20.23 10.98
CA VAL A 699 13.24 19.01 11.03
C VAL A 699 12.68 17.92 10.10
N MET A 700 11.35 17.90 9.91
CA MET A 700 10.71 16.82 9.20
C MET A 700 9.38 17.24 8.57
N PRO A 701 9.23 17.11 7.25
CA PRO A 701 7.93 17.23 6.62
C PRO A 701 7.00 16.12 7.12
N TRP A 702 5.97 16.47 7.86
CA TRP A 702 4.99 15.52 8.43
C TRP A 702 4.25 14.66 7.40
N ARG A 703 4.19 15.12 6.14
CA ARG A 703 3.69 14.30 5.02
C ARG A 703 4.46 12.99 4.87
N GLU A 704 5.70 12.94 5.36
CA GLU A 704 6.55 11.75 5.28
C GLU A 704 6.46 10.85 6.51
N ALA A 705 5.90 11.34 7.62
CA ALA A 705 5.90 10.61 8.89
C ALA A 705 4.78 9.57 9.02
N GLY A 706 3.69 9.68 8.24
CA GLY A 706 2.53 8.80 8.40
C GLY A 706 1.95 8.84 9.82
N GLU A 707 1.52 7.71 10.34
CA GLU A 707 0.95 7.55 11.68
C GLU A 707 2.01 7.43 12.79
N PHE A 708 3.20 7.94 12.72
CA PHE A 708 4.27 7.81 13.74
C PHE A 708 4.56 6.40 14.24
N ASN A 709 3.97 5.37 13.62
CA ASN A 709 4.18 3.99 14.00
C ASN A 709 5.40 3.43 13.29
N GLU A 710 6.18 2.63 14.03
CA GLU A 710 7.26 1.87 13.40
C GLU A 710 6.66 0.81 12.49
N ILE A 711 7.27 0.63 11.34
CA ILE A 711 6.94 -0.43 10.39
C ILE A 711 7.76 -1.65 10.79
N ARG A 712 7.10 -2.69 11.26
CA ARG A 712 7.73 -4.00 11.51
C ARG A 712 7.74 -4.79 10.21
N VAL A 713 8.77 -5.60 10.03
CA VAL A 713 8.93 -6.40 8.81
C VAL A 713 8.92 -7.88 9.16
N ASP A 714 8.01 -8.63 8.54
CA ASP A 714 7.90 -10.07 8.69
C ASP A 714 8.04 -10.76 7.34
N ARG A 715 8.64 -11.96 7.33
CA ARG A 715 8.76 -12.81 6.14
C ARG A 715 7.92 -14.07 6.29
N ILE A 716 7.29 -14.47 5.20
CA ILE A 716 6.68 -15.79 5.03
C ILE A 716 7.44 -16.55 3.96
N SER A 717 8.16 -17.60 4.35
CA SER A 717 8.88 -18.47 3.42
C SER A 717 8.97 -19.89 3.96
N ALA A 718 9.42 -20.81 3.10
CA ALA A 718 9.66 -22.20 3.48
C ALA A 718 10.72 -22.37 4.57
N GLN A 719 11.59 -21.39 4.78
CA GLN A 719 12.65 -21.42 5.81
C GLN A 719 12.19 -20.93 7.18
N ASP A 720 11.05 -20.20 7.24
CA ASP A 720 10.63 -19.51 8.46
C ASP A 720 9.59 -20.30 9.28
N ALA A 721 9.02 -21.35 8.71
CA ALA A 721 7.99 -22.19 9.32
C ALA A 721 8.64 -23.27 10.22
N SER A 722 8.94 -22.89 11.44
CA SER A 722 9.71 -23.72 12.38
C SER A 722 8.97 -24.98 12.83
N GLU A 723 7.66 -24.91 13.03
CA GLU A 723 6.86 -26.07 13.43
C GLU A 723 6.74 -27.09 12.30
N ILE A 724 6.57 -26.61 11.05
CA ILE A 724 6.53 -27.52 9.89
C ILE A 724 7.89 -28.19 9.65
N ALA A 725 8.98 -27.46 9.87
CA ALA A 725 10.34 -28.02 9.76
C ALA A 725 10.59 -29.15 10.78
N ARG A 726 9.97 -29.12 11.96
CA ARG A 726 10.04 -30.19 12.97
C ARG A 726 9.32 -31.47 12.54
N LEU A 727 8.31 -31.38 11.68
CA LEU A 727 7.54 -32.54 11.20
C LEU A 727 8.31 -33.37 10.16
N GLY A 728 9.33 -32.80 9.53
CA GLY A 728 10.17 -33.51 8.56
C GLY A 728 10.82 -32.57 7.53
N PRO A 729 11.74 -33.10 6.71
CA PRO A 729 12.49 -32.34 5.73
C PRO A 729 11.69 -32.11 4.42
N PHE A 730 10.49 -31.51 4.54
CA PHE A 730 9.63 -31.20 3.41
C PHE A 730 10.19 -30.03 2.60
N ARG A 731 10.19 -30.15 1.26
CA ARG A 731 10.76 -29.15 0.37
C ARG A 731 9.82 -28.79 -0.77
N LEU A 732 9.89 -27.54 -1.23
CA LEU A 732 9.21 -27.09 -2.43
C LEU A 732 9.83 -27.78 -3.66
N LYS A 733 9.01 -28.47 -4.43
CA LYS A 733 9.41 -29.15 -5.65
C LYS A 733 9.45 -28.25 -6.87
N GLY A 734 8.60 -27.21 -6.89
CA GLY A 734 8.56 -26.20 -7.95
C GLY A 734 9.81 -25.34 -8.06
N ALA A 735 10.64 -25.27 -7.01
CA ALA A 735 11.91 -24.55 -7.02
C ALA A 735 12.95 -25.14 -8.00
N ALA A 736 12.81 -26.41 -8.40
CA ALA A 736 13.69 -27.04 -9.40
C ALA A 736 13.51 -26.44 -10.80
N PHE A 737 14.46 -26.69 -11.69
CA PHE A 737 14.47 -26.17 -13.08
C PHE A 737 14.27 -24.65 -13.19
N ASN A 738 14.95 -23.90 -12.37
CA ASN A 738 14.83 -22.44 -12.37
C ASN A 738 13.40 -21.97 -12.06
N GLN A 739 12.73 -22.62 -11.12
CA GLN A 739 11.36 -22.38 -10.68
C GLN A 739 10.28 -22.71 -11.74
N PHE A 740 10.55 -23.59 -12.70
CA PHE A 740 9.58 -24.08 -13.70
C PHE A 740 9.00 -25.47 -13.38
N ALA A 741 9.52 -26.16 -12.37
CA ALA A 741 9.22 -27.58 -12.15
C ALA A 741 7.74 -27.86 -11.83
N ALA A 742 7.01 -26.94 -11.18
CA ALA A 742 5.60 -27.16 -10.87
C ALA A 742 4.72 -27.19 -12.13
N PHE A 743 5.09 -26.50 -13.22
CA PHE A 743 4.37 -26.58 -14.49
C PHE A 743 4.54 -27.95 -15.18
N LEU A 744 5.53 -28.77 -14.78
CA LEU A 744 5.85 -30.05 -15.36
C LEU A 744 5.14 -31.22 -14.69
N SER A 745 4.68 -31.09 -13.43
CA SER A 745 4.07 -32.17 -12.67
C SER A 745 2.96 -31.72 -11.76
N ARG A 746 1.82 -32.40 -11.83
CA ARG A 746 0.71 -32.21 -10.88
C ARG A 746 1.13 -32.50 -9.45
N ALA A 747 1.91 -33.54 -9.23
CA ALA A 747 2.43 -33.89 -7.90
C ALA A 747 3.28 -32.79 -7.27
N TYR A 748 4.00 -32.01 -8.10
CA TYR A 748 4.79 -30.89 -7.64
C TYR A 748 3.88 -29.71 -7.26
N ARG A 749 2.83 -29.46 -8.06
CA ARG A 749 1.83 -28.41 -7.75
C ARG A 749 1.09 -28.74 -6.46
N GLU A 750 0.63 -29.95 -6.27
CA GLU A 750 -0.05 -30.39 -5.04
C GLU A 750 0.85 -30.24 -3.82
N ASN A 751 2.11 -30.67 -3.92
CA ASN A 751 3.11 -30.53 -2.85
C ASN A 751 3.31 -29.07 -2.46
N ASP A 752 3.51 -28.18 -3.44
CA ASP A 752 3.84 -26.79 -3.17
C ASP A 752 2.62 -26.01 -2.66
N TYR A 753 1.43 -26.33 -3.16
CA TYR A 753 0.18 -25.76 -2.63
C TYR A 753 -0.02 -26.10 -1.16
N LEU A 754 0.10 -27.39 -0.81
CA LEU A 754 -0.06 -27.84 0.57
C LEU A 754 0.97 -27.19 1.50
N LEU A 755 2.24 -27.17 1.11
CA LEU A 755 3.29 -26.50 1.88
C LEU A 755 3.04 -25.00 2.00
N GLY A 756 2.49 -24.36 0.98
CA GLY A 756 2.10 -22.94 1.04
C GLY A 756 1.10 -22.65 2.16
N ARG A 757 0.05 -23.46 2.27
CA ARG A 757 -0.92 -23.35 3.36
C ARG A 757 -0.27 -23.58 4.73
N LEU A 758 0.50 -24.66 4.86
CA LEU A 758 1.13 -25.04 6.12
C LEU A 758 2.15 -23.99 6.61
N HIS A 759 3.00 -23.48 5.72
CA HIS A 759 3.95 -22.43 6.09
C HIS A 759 3.24 -21.11 6.44
N ALA A 760 2.15 -20.80 5.75
CA ALA A 760 1.36 -19.61 6.04
C ALA A 760 0.74 -19.66 7.43
N VAL A 761 0.07 -20.76 7.78
CA VAL A 761 -0.59 -20.86 9.08
C VAL A 761 0.40 -20.78 10.23
N ASP A 762 1.58 -21.41 10.09
CA ASP A 762 2.65 -21.34 11.08
C ASP A 762 3.08 -19.87 11.32
N ARG A 763 3.36 -19.13 10.25
CA ARG A 763 3.82 -17.75 10.36
C ARG A 763 2.73 -16.75 10.74
N LEU A 764 1.51 -16.91 10.22
CA LEU A 764 0.40 -15.99 10.52
C LEU A 764 -0.01 -16.04 11.99
N ILE A 765 0.01 -17.25 12.59
CA ILE A 765 -0.24 -17.40 14.03
C ILE A 765 0.83 -16.66 14.84
N ASP A 766 2.12 -16.79 14.47
CA ASP A 766 3.20 -16.03 15.14
C ASP A 766 2.97 -14.52 15.03
N ILE A 767 2.68 -14.02 13.84
CA ILE A 767 2.46 -12.59 13.58
C ILE A 767 1.28 -12.05 14.41
N VAL A 768 0.18 -12.79 14.47
CA VAL A 768 -1.02 -12.42 15.23
C VAL A 768 -0.73 -12.40 16.74
N CYS A 769 -0.06 -13.44 17.26
CA CYS A 769 0.28 -13.54 18.69
C CYS A 769 1.29 -12.45 19.11
N ASP A 770 2.33 -12.18 18.29
CA ASP A 770 3.28 -11.09 18.54
C ASP A 770 2.57 -9.72 18.53
N ALA A 771 1.65 -9.50 17.60
CA ALA A 771 0.88 -8.25 17.55
C ALA A 771 0.00 -8.04 18.78
N ALA A 772 -0.51 -9.12 19.38
CA ALA A 772 -1.31 -9.07 20.60
C ALA A 772 -0.46 -8.86 21.88
N GLY A 773 0.85 -9.13 21.80
CA GLY A 773 1.79 -8.86 22.91
C GLY A 773 1.75 -9.86 24.04
N ALA A 774 1.70 -11.13 23.79
CA ALA A 774 2.02 -12.30 24.60
C ALA A 774 0.91 -13.36 24.66
N GLN A 775 1.26 -14.51 24.18
CA GLN A 775 0.64 -15.80 24.50
C GLN A 775 1.74 -16.72 25.04
N SER A 776 1.38 -17.71 25.84
CA SER A 776 2.33 -18.74 26.21
C SER A 776 2.77 -19.51 24.96
N ALA A 777 4.03 -19.93 24.94
CA ALA A 777 4.57 -20.71 23.82
C ALA A 777 3.74 -21.98 23.56
N ASP A 778 3.21 -22.60 24.60
CA ASP A 778 2.36 -23.80 24.51
C ASP A 778 1.02 -23.50 23.83
N ALA A 779 0.39 -22.36 24.12
CA ALA A 779 -0.86 -21.96 23.48
C ALA A 779 -0.66 -21.70 21.98
N ILE A 780 0.45 -21.06 21.61
CA ILE A 780 0.84 -20.82 20.20
C ILE A 780 1.06 -22.17 19.49
N ALA A 781 1.84 -23.07 20.08
CA ALA A 781 2.12 -24.39 19.50
C ALA A 781 0.84 -25.21 19.33
N MET A 782 -0.08 -25.15 20.29
CA MET A 782 -1.38 -25.84 20.22
C MET A 782 -2.26 -25.29 19.09
N ALA A 783 -2.32 -23.95 18.93
CA ALA A 783 -3.07 -23.33 17.85
C ALA A 783 -2.49 -23.73 16.47
N LYS A 784 -1.17 -23.70 16.30
CA LYS A 784 -0.49 -24.14 15.09
C LYS A 784 -0.79 -25.61 14.77
N ARG A 785 -0.67 -26.50 15.77
CA ARG A 785 -0.96 -27.94 15.62
C ARG A 785 -2.39 -28.19 15.16
N ARG A 786 -3.39 -27.55 15.79
CA ARG A 786 -4.79 -27.64 15.36
C ARG A 786 -4.97 -27.20 13.91
N ALA A 787 -4.37 -26.09 13.54
CA ALA A 787 -4.48 -25.53 12.19
C ALA A 787 -3.81 -26.43 11.14
N VAL A 788 -2.64 -26.97 11.43
CA VAL A 788 -1.96 -27.94 10.54
C VAL A 788 -2.83 -29.20 10.36
N LEU A 789 -3.36 -29.79 11.42
CA LEU A 789 -4.23 -30.97 11.33
C LEU A 789 -5.47 -30.68 10.47
N ARG A 790 -6.08 -29.51 10.65
CA ARG A 790 -7.26 -29.10 9.89
C ARG A 790 -6.96 -28.96 8.39
N ILE A 791 -5.84 -28.33 8.03
CA ILE A 791 -5.40 -28.24 6.65
C ILE A 791 -5.18 -29.63 6.04
N LEU A 792 -4.49 -30.54 6.75
CA LEU A 792 -4.24 -31.90 6.28
C LEU A 792 -5.55 -32.69 6.08
N GLU A 793 -6.55 -32.48 6.94
CA GLU A 793 -7.86 -33.13 6.85
C GLU A 793 -8.61 -32.64 5.61
N VAL A 794 -8.72 -31.33 5.42
CA VAL A 794 -9.55 -30.74 4.36
C VAL A 794 -8.92 -30.91 2.98
N GLU A 795 -7.60 -30.86 2.88
CA GLU A 795 -6.92 -30.93 1.59
C GLU A 795 -6.64 -32.37 1.13
N GLU A 796 -6.68 -33.38 2.01
CA GLU A 796 -6.41 -34.79 1.64
C GLU A 796 -7.26 -35.29 0.46
N PRO A 797 -8.58 -35.02 0.37
CA PRO A 797 -9.40 -35.48 -0.76
C PRO A 797 -9.01 -34.81 -2.10
N HIS A 798 -8.40 -33.63 -2.06
CA HIS A 798 -8.07 -32.81 -3.23
C HIS A 798 -6.64 -33.02 -3.72
N LEU A 799 -5.77 -33.61 -2.90
CA LEU A 799 -4.34 -33.73 -3.17
C LEU A 799 -3.88 -35.20 -3.13
N PRO A 800 -4.38 -36.03 -4.05
CA PRO A 800 -4.14 -37.49 -4.02
C PRO A 800 -2.66 -37.87 -4.08
N THR A 801 -1.81 -37.08 -4.74
CA THR A 801 -0.38 -37.35 -4.82
C THR A 801 0.38 -37.03 -3.54
N CYS A 802 -0.24 -36.28 -2.62
CA CYS A 802 0.31 -35.91 -1.31
C CYS A 802 -0.11 -36.85 -0.16
N ALA A 803 -0.93 -37.88 -0.41
CA ALA A 803 -1.47 -38.76 0.64
C ALA A 803 -0.39 -39.34 1.57
N LYS A 804 0.76 -39.79 1.03
CA LYS A 804 1.88 -40.30 1.83
C LYS A 804 2.50 -39.21 2.71
N MET A 805 2.68 -38.01 2.20
CA MET A 805 3.21 -36.86 2.95
C MET A 805 2.25 -36.43 4.05
N ILE A 806 0.95 -36.36 3.78
CA ILE A 806 -0.11 -36.07 4.72
C ILE A 806 -0.11 -37.07 5.88
N ALA A 807 -0.04 -38.38 5.56
CA ALA A 807 0.03 -39.44 6.57
C ALA A 807 1.28 -39.32 7.47
N GLN A 808 2.44 -39.01 6.88
CA GLN A 808 3.68 -38.79 7.63
C GLN A 808 3.56 -37.60 8.58
N MET A 809 3.04 -36.47 8.11
CA MET A 809 2.86 -35.28 8.93
C MET A 809 1.87 -35.52 10.08
N ARG A 810 0.74 -36.21 9.83
CA ARG A 810 -0.21 -36.57 10.88
C ARG A 810 0.41 -37.47 11.96
N ALA A 811 1.18 -38.48 11.52
CA ALA A 811 1.87 -39.36 12.47
C ALA A 811 2.89 -38.59 13.33
N ALA A 812 3.67 -37.69 12.76
CA ALA A 812 4.60 -36.84 13.51
C ALA A 812 3.88 -35.92 14.51
N LEU A 813 2.76 -35.34 14.12
CA LEU A 813 1.94 -34.49 15.00
C LEU A 813 1.30 -35.28 16.17
N LEU A 814 0.96 -36.54 15.96
CA LEU A 814 0.36 -37.36 17.00
C LEU A 814 1.38 -37.97 17.97
N ALA A 815 2.66 -38.05 17.52
CA ALA A 815 3.76 -38.60 18.34
C ALA A 815 4.43 -37.54 19.25
N GLY A 816 4.32 -36.26 18.94
CA GLY A 816 4.83 -35.14 19.73
C GLY A 816 3.69 -34.31 20.34
#